data_ed6eceef8e93f1d128ffe4202218904f
#
_entry.id   ed6eceef8e93f1d128ffe4202218904f
#
_cell.length_a   1.000
_cell.length_b   1.000
_cell.length_c   1.000
_cell.angle_alpha   90.00
_cell.angle_beta   90.00
_cell.angle_gamma   90.00
#
_symmetry.space_group_name_H-M   'P 1'
#
loop_
_entity.id
_entity.type
_entity.pdbx_description
1 polymer ?
#
loop_
_entity_poly.entity_id
_entity_poly.type
_entity_poly.pdbx_seq_one_letter_code
_entity_poly.pdbx_strand_id
1 'polypeptide(L)'
;MTALPSLHDGGLSPRLSLLCLVFLLLLPACPASGADLDGTASNHHAVIRAGDSYSNVYGTTNYGDNALARYGTVVSNGGQAVQAFGGLGYGNSADAAYNSVVVHQGIISKNIYGGFADGYQTARSNSNTVVQSGGYISHIVGGNAESGRGRARADSNLVIINGGTTGTVIGGHGSGYLDGAARYNLVSISGGSVTSIVGGSATTTKGTADASFNAVLVNGGRVSGNIIGGLVYTSSTGQGSTARYNAITLVQGQIDGQIYGSAQTDSPGQLVSPLPAAGSGNSLNLLGWQGTLRRVAAFQYLNLALPNGMRSGDTLLTLGNEQEAGDLQGGTVRVLGALGGQGMRIGDRYTLIRGTGTGNLALRDGGVVHDAPKGFALLFDGSMQVDGNAIGLTITGLRTNPQIKAFNQYRVAQMAALDRGARLVEGTALEQARKAAAGQDAWMPFAAIHGGTERYGNDGWADGTGLELAAGLARSFTGEAGDLLLGAFFEYGQASIGTRDDFFVGDVCGTGSVRYAGGGVMSRFDLTSGLLSGLYAQAGLRLGQINGDWQSQDIASALQQTADFDTSTAYYGLFAGLGYQWQATERLRLDSRASFFWNHQDGQDISIMGEDFRFDPMDSCLLRVGTRLSYEVFQGFSPYAGVAWEHEFDGTARTELSNHGVDAPSVSMRGDSAVFMAGLQWDPHNSSLHVDLGLEGSAGVRQSIGGQARLVWEF
;
A
#
# COMPACT_ATOMS: atom_id res chain seq x y z
N MET A 1 -5.98 26.02 2.05
CA MET A 1 -6.93 25.08 1.44
C MET A 1 -6.94 25.32 -0.06
N THR A 2 -6.12 24.61 -0.79
CA THR A 2 -6.29 24.34 -2.22
C THR A 2 -5.63 22.99 -2.43
N ALA A 3 -6.47 22.00 -2.67
CA ALA A 3 -6.10 20.61 -2.93
C ALA A 3 -5.12 20.55 -4.10
N LEU A 4 -4.10 19.73 -3.96
CA LEU A 4 -3.40 19.14 -5.11
C LEU A 4 -4.45 18.39 -5.92
N PRO A 5 -4.47 18.49 -7.26
CA PRO A 5 -5.34 17.64 -8.05
C PRO A 5 -4.97 16.19 -7.74
N SER A 6 -5.92 15.46 -7.19
CA SER A 6 -5.88 14.03 -7.06
C SER A 6 -5.71 13.44 -8.46
N LEU A 7 -4.63 12.71 -8.70
CA LEU A 7 -4.54 11.76 -9.80
C LEU A 7 -5.47 10.59 -9.43
N HIS A 8 -6.77 10.78 -9.62
CA HIS A 8 -7.74 9.71 -9.61
C HIS A 8 -8.15 9.41 -11.05
N ASP A 9 -8.16 8.15 -11.34
CA ASP A 9 -8.67 7.36 -12.45
C ASP A 9 -7.65 6.94 -13.52
N GLY A 10 -7.21 5.72 -13.36
CA GLY A 10 -6.44 4.93 -14.29
C GLY A 10 -5.73 3.78 -13.59
N GLY A 11 -6.47 2.95 -12.84
CA GLY A 11 -5.92 1.76 -12.20
C GLY A 11 -5.33 0.78 -13.21
N LEU A 12 -4.02 0.74 -13.32
CA LEU A 12 -3.27 -0.39 -13.86
C LEU A 12 -2.63 -1.11 -12.67
N SER A 13 -3.27 -2.22 -12.28
CA SER A 13 -2.73 -3.10 -11.25
C SER A 13 -1.34 -3.62 -11.65
N PRO A 14 -0.36 -3.73 -10.73
CA PRO A 14 0.99 -4.24 -11.00
C PRO A 14 1.03 -5.72 -11.37
N ARG A 15 -0.10 -6.42 -11.46
CA ARG A 15 -0.16 -7.88 -11.68
C ARG A 15 -0.22 -8.33 -13.14
N LEU A 16 -0.33 -7.43 -14.11
CA LEU A 16 -0.39 -7.83 -15.52
C LEU A 16 0.95 -7.79 -16.26
N SER A 17 1.98 -7.18 -15.69
CA SER A 17 3.32 -7.10 -16.32
C SER A 17 4.21 -8.32 -16.09
N LEU A 18 3.86 -9.22 -15.18
CA LEU A 18 4.72 -10.36 -14.84
C LEU A 18 4.38 -11.67 -15.59
N LEU A 19 3.29 -11.73 -16.33
CA LEU A 19 2.87 -12.98 -17.00
C LEU A 19 3.32 -13.11 -18.46
N CYS A 20 3.87 -12.06 -19.07
CA CYS A 20 4.43 -12.14 -20.44
C CYS A 20 5.92 -12.52 -20.51
N LEU A 21 6.60 -12.74 -19.38
CA LEU A 21 8.07 -12.95 -19.36
C LEU A 21 8.51 -14.42 -19.35
N VAL A 22 7.64 -15.41 -19.38
CA VAL A 22 8.02 -16.82 -19.20
C VAL A 22 8.01 -17.66 -20.49
N PHE A 23 7.59 -17.14 -21.65
CA PHE A 23 7.45 -17.96 -22.87
C PHE A 23 8.33 -17.52 -24.05
N LEU A 24 9.63 -17.25 -23.85
CA LEU A 24 10.56 -17.06 -25.01
C LEU A 24 11.99 -17.54 -24.70
N LEU A 25 12.12 -18.83 -24.44
CA LEU A 25 13.41 -19.51 -24.48
C LEU A 25 13.26 -20.68 -25.44
N LEU A 26 13.55 -20.49 -26.74
CA LEU A 26 14.02 -21.49 -27.68
C LEU A 26 13.83 -21.01 -29.13
N LEU A 27 14.77 -20.21 -29.64
CA LEU A 27 15.04 -20.12 -31.07
C LEU A 27 16.57 -20.07 -31.28
N PRO A 28 17.11 -20.74 -32.27
CA PRO A 28 18.54 -20.90 -32.46
C PRO A 28 19.23 -19.58 -32.88
N ALA A 29 20.45 -19.39 -32.39
CA ALA A 29 21.30 -18.24 -32.69
C ALA A 29 21.88 -18.34 -34.09
N CYS A 30 21.84 -17.19 -34.81
CA CYS A 30 22.79 -16.92 -35.90
C CYS A 30 23.63 -15.71 -35.50
N PRO A 31 24.97 -15.76 -35.51
CA PRO A 31 25.78 -14.60 -35.26
C PRO A 31 25.89 -13.75 -36.52
N ALA A 32 25.36 -12.55 -36.52
CA ALA A 32 25.65 -11.53 -37.52
C ALA A 32 26.36 -10.36 -36.85
N SER A 33 27.65 -10.21 -37.08
CA SER A 33 28.43 -9.06 -36.67
C SER A 33 28.16 -7.89 -37.63
N GLY A 34 27.66 -6.75 -37.10
CA GLY A 34 27.48 -5.50 -37.83
C GLY A 34 26.21 -5.33 -38.66
N ALA A 35 25.29 -6.28 -38.64
CA ALA A 35 23.98 -6.18 -39.27
C ALA A 35 22.95 -5.50 -38.35
N ASP A 36 21.84 -5.01 -38.93
CA ASP A 36 20.70 -4.54 -38.17
C ASP A 36 19.81 -5.74 -37.77
N LEU A 37 19.20 -5.66 -36.59
CA LEU A 37 18.19 -6.60 -36.10
C LEU A 37 16.83 -5.92 -36.08
N ASP A 38 15.90 -6.39 -36.92
CA ASP A 38 14.54 -5.84 -37.00
C ASP A 38 13.52 -6.86 -36.47
N GLY A 39 12.86 -6.50 -35.39
CA GLY A 39 11.83 -7.30 -34.74
C GLY A 39 10.45 -7.23 -35.42
N THR A 40 10.27 -6.39 -36.45
CA THR A 40 8.96 -6.22 -37.14
C THR A 40 8.44 -7.57 -37.67
N ALA A 41 9.32 -8.42 -38.23
CA ALA A 41 8.96 -9.75 -38.71
C ALA A 41 8.75 -10.79 -37.56
N SER A 42 9.13 -10.46 -36.33
CA SER A 42 9.07 -11.33 -35.14
C SER A 42 8.04 -10.82 -34.11
N ASN A 43 6.83 -10.49 -34.57
CA ASN A 43 5.77 -9.93 -33.74
C ASN A 43 6.22 -8.66 -32.95
N HIS A 44 7.00 -7.80 -33.60
CA HIS A 44 7.53 -6.56 -33.03
C HIS A 44 8.47 -6.78 -31.81
N HIS A 45 9.24 -7.87 -31.81
CA HIS A 45 10.13 -8.22 -30.71
C HIS A 45 11.53 -8.56 -31.19
N ALA A 46 12.56 -7.87 -30.65
CA ALA A 46 13.98 -8.10 -30.93
C ALA A 46 14.74 -8.42 -29.65
N VAL A 47 15.64 -9.41 -29.67
CA VAL A 47 16.43 -9.84 -28.51
C VAL A 47 17.92 -9.85 -28.84
N ILE A 48 18.71 -9.08 -28.08
CA ILE A 48 20.19 -9.09 -28.12
C ILE A 48 20.67 -10.08 -27.05
N ARG A 49 21.41 -11.12 -27.47
CA ARG A 49 21.96 -12.14 -26.58
C ARG A 49 23.45 -11.91 -26.30
N ALA A 50 23.98 -12.56 -25.27
CA ALA A 50 25.41 -12.56 -25.00
C ALA A 50 26.18 -13.09 -26.24
N GLY A 51 27.19 -12.30 -26.69
CA GLY A 51 27.98 -12.58 -27.89
C GLY A 51 27.45 -11.96 -29.18
N ASP A 52 26.20 -11.46 -29.21
CA ASP A 52 25.67 -10.77 -30.38
C ASP A 52 26.31 -9.39 -30.54
N SER A 53 26.39 -8.91 -31.79
CA SER A 53 26.84 -7.57 -32.12
C SER A 53 26.06 -7.00 -33.32
N TYR A 54 25.36 -5.89 -33.11
CA TYR A 54 24.48 -5.27 -34.11
C TYR A 54 24.83 -3.78 -34.30
N SER A 55 24.58 -3.24 -35.49
CA SER A 55 24.62 -1.78 -35.72
C SER A 55 23.36 -1.13 -35.13
N ASN A 56 22.18 -1.56 -35.55
CA ASN A 56 20.93 -1.07 -35.02
C ASN A 56 20.01 -2.22 -34.66
N VAL A 57 19.18 -2.02 -33.64
CA VAL A 57 18.18 -3.00 -33.21
C VAL A 57 16.82 -2.31 -33.11
N TYR A 58 15.83 -2.86 -33.79
CA TYR A 58 14.49 -2.30 -33.85
C TYR A 58 13.48 -3.29 -33.31
N GLY A 59 12.60 -2.88 -32.40
CA GLY A 59 11.43 -3.64 -31.99
C GLY A 59 10.37 -3.63 -33.08
N THR A 60 10.10 -2.45 -33.65
CA THR A 60 9.24 -2.29 -34.82
C THR A 60 9.71 -1.10 -35.65
N THR A 61 9.53 -1.19 -36.97
CA THR A 61 9.80 -0.09 -37.92
C THR A 61 8.59 0.17 -38.78
N ASN A 62 8.35 1.41 -39.12
CA ASN A 62 7.31 1.79 -40.08
C ASN A 62 7.73 3.02 -40.88
N TYR A 63 7.62 2.92 -42.22
CA TYR A 63 7.97 3.95 -43.19
C TYR A 63 6.77 4.27 -44.09
N GLY A 64 6.50 5.53 -44.35
CA GLY A 64 5.42 5.96 -45.24
C GLY A 64 4.74 7.24 -44.77
N ASP A 65 3.76 7.73 -45.52
CA ASP A 65 3.13 9.03 -45.24
C ASP A 65 2.51 9.14 -43.84
N ASN A 66 1.97 8.05 -43.34
CA ASN A 66 1.41 7.94 -41.98
C ASN A 66 2.08 6.77 -41.21
N ALA A 67 3.33 6.92 -40.88
CA ALA A 67 4.13 5.87 -40.21
C ALA A 67 3.69 5.65 -38.77
N LEU A 68 3.24 4.45 -38.43
CA LEU A 68 2.82 4.03 -37.10
C LEU A 68 3.72 2.90 -36.60
N ALA A 69 4.72 3.21 -35.76
CA ALA A 69 5.62 2.25 -35.14
C ALA A 69 5.24 2.05 -33.67
N ARG A 70 4.39 1.07 -33.38
CA ARG A 70 3.80 0.87 -32.07
C ARG A 70 4.02 -0.55 -31.56
N TYR A 71 4.06 -0.68 -30.21
CA TYR A 71 4.17 -1.95 -29.48
C TYR A 71 5.45 -2.75 -29.77
N GLY A 72 6.48 -2.08 -30.29
CA GLY A 72 7.79 -2.68 -30.52
C GLY A 72 8.53 -2.91 -29.19
N THR A 73 9.24 -4.04 -29.07
CA THR A 73 10.01 -4.40 -27.88
C THR A 73 11.43 -4.81 -28.26
N VAL A 74 12.41 -4.23 -27.56
CA VAL A 74 13.81 -4.67 -27.61
C VAL A 74 14.23 -5.13 -26.22
N VAL A 75 14.82 -6.33 -26.10
CA VAL A 75 15.37 -6.87 -24.88
C VAL A 75 16.85 -7.17 -25.06
N SER A 76 17.71 -6.63 -24.22
CA SER A 76 19.16 -6.95 -24.19
C SER A 76 19.49 -7.77 -22.94
N ASN A 77 19.94 -9.01 -23.15
CA ASN A 77 20.40 -9.94 -22.12
C ASN A 77 21.94 -10.12 -22.13
N GLY A 78 22.67 -9.24 -22.82
CA GLY A 78 24.10 -9.28 -23.04
C GLY A 78 24.40 -8.76 -24.44
N GLY A 79 25.60 -9.01 -25.00
CA GLY A 79 25.94 -8.56 -26.36
C GLY A 79 26.14 -7.06 -26.51
N GLN A 80 26.19 -6.63 -27.75
CA GLN A 80 26.50 -5.23 -28.10
C GLN A 80 25.56 -4.72 -29.20
N ALA A 81 25.21 -3.45 -29.15
CA ALA A 81 24.61 -2.72 -30.24
C ALA A 81 25.10 -1.27 -30.29
N VAL A 82 25.07 -0.67 -31.46
CA VAL A 82 25.36 0.78 -31.56
C VAL A 82 24.16 1.57 -31.12
N GLN A 83 22.95 1.24 -31.62
CA GLN A 83 21.69 1.87 -31.24
C GLN A 83 20.58 0.85 -31.05
N ALA A 84 19.59 1.20 -30.24
CA ALA A 84 18.37 0.42 -30.07
C ALA A 84 17.13 1.32 -30.07
N PHE A 85 16.09 0.88 -30.82
CA PHE A 85 14.84 1.56 -30.97
C PHE A 85 13.71 0.62 -30.61
N GLY A 86 12.90 0.95 -29.61
CA GLY A 86 11.67 0.19 -29.36
C GLY A 86 10.72 0.28 -30.55
N GLY A 87 10.54 1.49 -31.09
CA GLY A 87 9.84 1.74 -32.37
C GLY A 87 10.46 2.86 -33.15
N LEU A 88 10.55 2.70 -34.46
CA LEU A 88 11.02 3.72 -35.42
C LEU A 88 9.95 4.02 -36.48
N GLY A 89 9.39 5.22 -36.46
CA GLY A 89 8.46 5.74 -37.46
C GLY A 89 9.12 6.86 -38.28
N TYR A 90 9.05 6.77 -39.60
CA TYR A 90 9.58 7.77 -40.52
C TYR A 90 8.64 8.09 -41.63
N GLY A 91 8.23 9.37 -41.81
CA GLY A 91 7.31 9.75 -42.87
C GLY A 91 6.86 11.19 -42.87
N ASN A 92 5.78 11.49 -43.57
CA ASN A 92 5.18 12.83 -43.55
C ASN A 92 4.53 13.11 -42.20
N SER A 93 3.86 12.10 -41.64
CA SER A 93 3.36 12.05 -40.25
C SER A 93 3.88 10.77 -39.59
N ALA A 94 4.64 10.90 -38.51
CA ALA A 94 5.25 9.76 -37.82
C ALA A 94 4.73 9.65 -36.37
N ASP A 95 4.45 8.42 -35.93
CA ASP A 95 4.04 8.08 -34.57
C ASP A 95 4.77 6.83 -34.10
N ALA A 96 5.57 6.98 -33.02
CA ALA A 96 6.29 5.91 -32.36
C ALA A 96 5.85 5.82 -30.90
N ALA A 97 4.78 5.07 -30.63
CA ALA A 97 4.15 5.05 -29.32
C ALA A 97 4.03 3.64 -28.72
N TYR A 98 3.99 3.57 -27.39
CA TYR A 98 3.80 2.32 -26.62
C TYR A 98 4.90 1.28 -26.87
N ASN A 99 6.11 1.72 -27.17
CA ASN A 99 7.25 0.85 -27.41
C ASN A 99 8.06 0.65 -26.13
N SER A 100 8.85 -0.42 -26.07
CA SER A 100 9.64 -0.76 -24.89
C SER A 100 11.07 -1.18 -25.26
N VAL A 101 12.06 -0.71 -24.46
CA VAL A 101 13.43 -1.21 -24.49
C VAL A 101 13.84 -1.62 -23.09
N VAL A 102 14.24 -2.88 -22.90
CA VAL A 102 14.69 -3.42 -21.62
C VAL A 102 16.13 -3.90 -21.74
N VAL A 103 17.02 -3.37 -20.91
CA VAL A 103 18.44 -3.75 -20.88
C VAL A 103 18.78 -4.35 -19.52
N HIS A 104 18.93 -5.67 -19.49
CA HIS A 104 19.42 -6.37 -18.30
C HIS A 104 20.94 -6.31 -18.21
N GLN A 105 21.61 -6.52 -19.33
CA GLN A 105 23.07 -6.45 -19.50
C GLN A 105 23.43 -6.13 -20.95
N GLY A 106 24.72 -5.79 -21.21
CA GLY A 106 25.21 -5.53 -22.54
C GLY A 106 25.75 -4.10 -22.71
N ILE A 107 26.16 -3.75 -23.92
CA ILE A 107 26.72 -2.46 -24.26
C ILE A 107 25.92 -1.85 -25.40
N ILE A 108 25.31 -0.71 -25.18
CA ILE A 108 24.72 0.13 -26.23
C ILE A 108 25.60 1.39 -26.36
N SER A 109 26.44 1.41 -27.39
CA SER A 109 27.54 2.37 -27.48
C SER A 109 27.11 3.79 -27.84
N LYS A 110 25.90 4.00 -28.38
CA LYS A 110 25.33 5.32 -28.65
C LYS A 110 23.97 5.49 -27.95
N ASN A 111 22.87 5.37 -28.67
CA ASN A 111 21.56 5.79 -28.18
C ASN A 111 20.59 4.62 -28.00
N ILE A 112 19.79 4.71 -26.96
CA ILE A 112 18.51 4.01 -26.86
C ILE A 112 17.38 5.02 -27.02
N TYR A 113 16.42 4.66 -27.86
CA TYR A 113 15.14 5.36 -27.99
C TYR A 113 14.02 4.39 -27.64
N GLY A 114 13.21 4.73 -26.64
CA GLY A 114 11.97 3.97 -26.38
C GLY A 114 11.07 4.00 -27.62
N GLY A 115 10.87 5.20 -28.18
CA GLY A 115 10.29 5.42 -29.51
C GLY A 115 11.03 6.53 -30.24
N PHE A 116 11.15 6.45 -31.54
CA PHE A 116 11.69 7.49 -32.41
C PHE A 116 10.73 7.76 -33.56
N ALA A 117 10.21 8.98 -33.61
CA ALA A 117 9.34 9.45 -34.70
C ALA A 117 10.01 10.61 -35.42
N ASP A 118 10.25 10.44 -36.71
CA ASP A 118 10.74 11.51 -37.60
C ASP A 118 9.67 11.79 -38.65
N GLY A 119 9.02 12.95 -38.49
CA GLY A 119 7.88 13.38 -39.33
C GLY A 119 8.15 14.69 -40.01
N TYR A 120 7.87 14.79 -41.32
CA TYR A 120 8.04 16.04 -42.04
C TYR A 120 7.06 17.14 -41.55
N GLN A 121 5.78 16.80 -41.35
CA GLN A 121 4.77 17.73 -40.84
C GLN A 121 4.43 17.51 -39.36
N THR A 122 4.36 16.25 -38.92
CA THR A 122 4.07 15.93 -37.51
C THR A 122 4.89 14.73 -37.05
N ALA A 123 5.40 14.81 -35.82
CA ALA A 123 6.07 13.70 -35.14
C ALA A 123 5.51 13.51 -33.74
N ARG A 124 5.26 12.26 -33.35
CA ARG A 124 4.81 11.88 -31.99
C ARG A 124 5.56 10.68 -31.48
N SER A 125 6.12 10.78 -30.28
CA SER A 125 6.81 9.68 -29.62
C SER A 125 6.37 9.62 -28.16
N ASN A 126 5.23 8.96 -27.92
CA ASN A 126 4.53 9.03 -26.64
C ASN A 126 4.41 7.66 -25.97
N SER A 127 4.34 7.67 -24.63
CA SER A 127 4.07 6.48 -23.82
C SER A 127 5.05 5.33 -24.06
N ASN A 128 6.31 5.64 -24.37
CA ASN A 128 7.34 4.64 -24.52
C ASN A 128 8.05 4.39 -23.19
N THR A 129 8.61 3.20 -23.02
CA THR A 129 9.28 2.77 -21.79
C THR A 129 10.70 2.31 -22.07
N VAL A 130 11.66 2.78 -21.28
CA VAL A 130 13.04 2.25 -21.27
C VAL A 130 13.39 1.82 -19.85
N VAL A 131 13.84 0.58 -19.69
CA VAL A 131 14.29 0.03 -18.41
C VAL A 131 15.73 -0.46 -18.53
N GLN A 132 16.61 0.01 -17.66
CA GLN A 132 17.98 -0.47 -17.53
C GLN A 132 18.21 -1.05 -16.15
N SER A 133 18.62 -2.31 -16.09
CA SER A 133 18.99 -3.00 -14.84
C SER A 133 20.49 -3.27 -14.72
N GLY A 134 21.23 -3.13 -15.83
CA GLY A 134 22.68 -3.32 -15.88
C GLY A 134 23.29 -2.87 -17.20
N GLY A 135 24.56 -3.20 -17.44
CA GLY A 135 25.27 -2.87 -18.67
C GLY A 135 25.71 -1.38 -18.78
N TYR A 136 26.16 -1.01 -19.97
CA TYR A 136 26.60 0.33 -20.32
C TYR A 136 25.78 0.91 -21.47
N ILE A 137 25.26 2.12 -21.30
CA ILE A 137 24.49 2.84 -22.32
C ILE A 137 25.03 4.28 -22.40
N SER A 138 25.38 4.75 -23.60
CA SER A 138 25.87 6.12 -23.74
C SER A 138 24.75 7.16 -23.52
N HIS A 139 23.57 6.98 -24.19
CA HIS A 139 22.45 7.90 -24.06
C HIS A 139 21.12 7.16 -24.08
N ILE A 140 20.19 7.59 -23.25
CA ILE A 140 18.80 7.10 -23.23
C ILE A 140 17.87 8.26 -23.50
N VAL A 141 16.94 8.06 -24.44
CA VAL A 141 15.82 8.97 -24.70
C VAL A 141 14.54 8.13 -24.63
N GLY A 142 13.66 8.42 -23.66
CA GLY A 142 12.41 7.69 -23.50
C GLY A 142 11.52 7.74 -24.74
N GLY A 143 11.33 8.96 -25.29
CA GLY A 143 10.69 9.19 -26.59
C GLY A 143 11.36 10.33 -27.33
N ASN A 144 11.66 10.16 -28.62
CA ASN A 144 12.20 11.18 -29.48
C ASN A 144 11.23 11.48 -30.61
N ALA A 145 10.85 12.74 -30.77
CA ALA A 145 10.00 13.22 -31.84
C ALA A 145 10.67 14.39 -32.57
N GLU A 146 10.86 14.26 -33.85
CA GLU A 146 11.47 15.29 -34.70
C GLU A 146 10.54 15.64 -35.85
N SER A 147 10.33 16.95 -36.11
CA SER A 147 9.49 17.42 -37.24
C SER A 147 10.20 18.51 -38.04
N GLY A 148 10.43 18.21 -39.32
CA GLY A 148 11.17 19.09 -40.18
C GLY A 148 10.45 20.39 -40.56
N ARG A 149 9.10 20.44 -40.58
CA ARG A 149 8.31 21.63 -40.88
C ARG A 149 7.13 21.90 -39.95
N GLY A 150 6.81 21.01 -39.05
CA GLY A 150 5.61 21.12 -38.24
C GLY A 150 5.87 20.98 -36.74
N ARG A 151 5.07 20.16 -36.10
CA ARG A 151 5.03 19.99 -34.66
C ARG A 151 5.59 18.65 -34.24
N ALA A 152 6.39 18.65 -33.16
CA ALA A 152 6.91 17.44 -32.54
C ALA A 152 6.45 17.31 -31.10
N ARG A 153 6.07 16.08 -30.67
CA ARG A 153 5.66 15.79 -29.29
C ARG A 153 6.25 14.49 -28.78
N ALA A 154 6.89 14.57 -27.61
CA ALA A 154 7.45 13.44 -26.88
C ALA A 154 6.86 13.43 -25.46
N ASP A 155 5.62 13.02 -25.32
CA ASP A 155 4.85 13.12 -24.09
C ASP A 155 4.72 11.75 -23.37
N SER A 156 4.65 11.75 -22.03
CA SER A 156 4.32 10.58 -21.19
C SER A 156 5.26 9.38 -21.33
N ASN A 157 6.54 9.62 -21.63
CA ASN A 157 7.53 8.55 -21.71
C ASN A 157 8.11 8.24 -20.31
N LEU A 158 8.53 6.98 -20.12
CA LEU A 158 9.06 6.46 -18.85
C LEU A 158 10.48 5.92 -19.05
N VAL A 159 11.44 6.39 -18.24
CA VAL A 159 12.78 5.84 -18.17
C VAL A 159 13.08 5.38 -16.74
N ILE A 160 13.45 4.12 -16.56
CA ILE A 160 13.78 3.51 -15.27
C ILE A 160 15.22 3.00 -15.30
N ILE A 161 16.05 3.46 -14.39
CA ILE A 161 17.43 3.00 -14.21
C ILE A 161 17.54 2.34 -12.82
N ASN A 162 17.64 1.01 -12.79
CA ASN A 162 17.82 0.22 -11.57
C ASN A 162 19.29 -0.17 -11.34
N GLY A 163 20.15 0.02 -12.36
CA GLY A 163 21.56 -0.35 -12.29
C GLY A 163 22.30 -0.05 -13.60
N GLY A 164 23.60 -0.37 -13.64
CA GLY A 164 24.45 -0.13 -14.80
C GLY A 164 25.06 1.27 -14.84
N THR A 165 25.64 1.61 -15.98
CA THR A 165 26.24 2.92 -16.24
C THR A 165 25.61 3.57 -17.44
N THR A 166 25.18 4.81 -17.29
CA THR A 166 24.52 5.57 -18.37
C THR A 166 25.13 6.96 -18.46
N GLY A 167 25.35 7.43 -19.68
CA GLY A 167 25.72 8.82 -19.92
C GLY A 167 24.54 9.76 -19.66
N THR A 168 23.92 10.29 -20.69
CA THR A 168 22.79 11.21 -20.57
C THR A 168 21.46 10.47 -20.66
N VAL A 169 20.54 10.83 -19.78
CA VAL A 169 19.15 10.35 -19.77
C VAL A 169 18.20 11.51 -20.07
N ILE A 170 17.32 11.34 -21.04
CA ILE A 170 16.27 12.30 -21.40
C ILE A 170 14.93 11.56 -21.37
N GLY A 171 13.98 12.02 -20.55
CA GLY A 171 12.65 11.40 -20.46
C GLY A 171 11.91 11.48 -21.79
N GLY A 172 11.85 12.67 -22.41
CA GLY A 172 11.30 12.88 -23.76
C GLY A 172 12.00 14.03 -24.45
N HIS A 173 12.16 13.93 -25.77
CA HIS A 173 12.72 15.00 -26.61
C HIS A 173 11.79 15.32 -27.79
N GLY A 174 11.28 16.55 -27.83
CA GLY A 174 10.41 17.03 -28.90
C GLY A 174 11.04 18.19 -29.67
N SER A 175 11.45 17.96 -30.93
CA SER A 175 12.10 18.96 -31.79
C SER A 175 11.24 19.28 -33.00
N GLY A 176 10.55 20.43 -32.96
CA GLY A 176 9.65 20.85 -34.02
C GLY A 176 10.07 22.15 -34.69
N TYR A 177 9.84 22.29 -35.96
CA TYR A 177 10.05 23.57 -36.69
C TYR A 177 9.10 24.65 -36.20
N LEU A 178 7.80 24.31 -36.07
CA LEU A 178 6.77 25.24 -35.56
C LEU A 178 6.67 25.17 -34.05
N ASP A 179 6.44 23.96 -33.48
CA ASP A 179 6.36 23.75 -32.02
C ASP A 179 7.01 22.43 -31.62
N GLY A 180 7.78 22.46 -30.52
CA GLY A 180 8.37 21.29 -29.90
C GLY A 180 7.82 21.10 -28.49
N ALA A 181 7.40 19.88 -28.12
CA ALA A 181 6.91 19.61 -26.79
C ALA A 181 7.48 18.29 -26.21
N ALA A 182 7.81 18.33 -24.92
CA ALA A 182 8.23 17.17 -24.12
C ALA A 182 7.61 17.27 -22.74
N ARG A 183 6.46 16.62 -22.53
CA ARG A 183 5.64 16.80 -21.33
C ARG A 183 5.29 15.49 -20.66
N TYR A 184 5.04 15.55 -19.35
CA TYR A 184 4.57 14.41 -18.55
C TYR A 184 5.55 13.21 -18.58
N ASN A 185 6.83 13.44 -18.89
CA ASN A 185 7.82 12.38 -18.91
C ASN A 185 8.33 12.11 -17.49
N LEU A 186 8.63 10.84 -17.18
CA LEU A 186 9.18 10.41 -15.91
C LEU A 186 10.51 9.72 -16.09
N VAL A 187 11.52 10.19 -15.36
CA VAL A 187 12.82 9.53 -15.21
C VAL A 187 12.99 9.08 -13.76
N SER A 188 13.17 7.78 -13.53
CA SER A 188 13.34 7.19 -12.20
C SER A 188 14.68 6.48 -12.09
N ILE A 189 15.49 6.85 -11.12
CA ILE A 189 16.80 6.26 -10.83
C ILE A 189 16.75 5.62 -9.45
N SER A 190 16.89 4.30 -9.36
CA SER A 190 16.99 3.57 -8.10
C SER A 190 18.36 2.95 -7.84
N GLY A 191 19.25 2.97 -8.85
CA GLY A 191 20.60 2.43 -8.75
C GLY A 191 21.47 2.82 -9.95
N GLY A 192 22.71 2.32 -9.96
CA GLY A 192 23.65 2.58 -11.05
C GLY A 192 24.33 3.95 -11.02
N SER A 193 24.96 4.33 -12.13
CA SER A 193 25.66 5.60 -12.31
C SER A 193 25.19 6.30 -13.57
N VAL A 194 24.71 7.53 -13.44
CA VAL A 194 24.20 8.36 -14.53
C VAL A 194 25.01 9.64 -14.61
N THR A 195 25.37 10.06 -15.82
CA THR A 195 26.14 11.32 -15.97
C THR A 195 25.22 12.53 -15.84
N SER A 196 24.12 12.61 -16.63
CA SER A 196 23.21 13.76 -16.57
C SER A 196 21.78 13.33 -16.85
N ILE A 197 20.81 14.06 -16.29
CA ILE A 197 19.38 13.77 -16.43
C ILE A 197 18.64 15.02 -16.90
N VAL A 198 17.73 14.84 -17.89
CA VAL A 198 16.77 15.84 -18.34
C VAL A 198 15.40 15.19 -18.32
N GLY A 199 14.45 15.72 -17.52
CA GLY A 199 13.09 15.20 -17.46
C GLY A 199 12.36 15.28 -18.80
N GLY A 200 12.39 16.48 -19.41
CA GLY A 200 11.90 16.72 -20.77
C GLY A 200 12.72 17.78 -21.49
N SER A 201 12.96 17.59 -22.79
CA SER A 201 13.71 18.53 -23.62
C SER A 201 12.87 18.93 -24.84
N ALA A 202 12.67 20.20 -25.03
CA ALA A 202 11.90 20.73 -26.15
C ALA A 202 12.71 21.75 -26.97
N THR A 203 12.61 21.60 -28.29
CA THR A 203 13.32 22.46 -29.26
C THR A 203 12.36 23.01 -30.28
N THR A 204 12.51 24.28 -30.64
CA THR A 204 11.75 24.90 -31.73
C THR A 204 12.63 25.84 -32.54
N THR A 205 12.29 25.98 -33.82
CA THR A 205 12.96 26.93 -34.71
C THR A 205 12.17 28.24 -34.85
N LYS A 206 10.85 28.17 -34.89
CA LYS A 206 10.00 29.35 -35.13
C LYS A 206 8.85 29.58 -34.16
N GLY A 207 8.38 28.56 -33.50
CA GLY A 207 7.23 28.63 -32.59
C GLY A 207 7.61 28.56 -31.13
N THR A 208 6.92 27.71 -30.37
CA THR A 208 7.10 27.56 -28.95
C THR A 208 7.72 26.21 -28.59
N ALA A 209 8.65 26.20 -27.62
CA ALA A 209 9.16 25.00 -26.98
C ALA A 209 8.51 24.83 -25.62
N ASP A 210 7.97 23.63 -25.33
CA ASP A 210 7.29 23.32 -24.06
C ASP A 210 7.85 22.04 -23.40
N ALA A 211 8.63 22.23 -22.34
CA ALA A 211 9.22 21.15 -21.53
C ALA A 211 8.63 21.14 -20.11
N SER A 212 7.30 20.99 -20.01
CA SER A 212 6.55 21.15 -18.77
C SER A 212 6.02 19.82 -18.22
N PHE A 213 5.69 19.79 -16.92
CA PHE A 213 5.09 18.65 -16.22
C PHE A 213 5.94 17.37 -16.23
N ASN A 214 7.28 17.51 -16.33
CA ASN A 214 8.17 16.37 -16.27
C ASN A 214 8.59 16.09 -14.84
N ALA A 215 8.87 14.81 -14.53
CA ALA A 215 9.29 14.38 -13.22
C ALA A 215 10.64 13.62 -13.28
N VAL A 216 11.51 13.90 -12.33
CA VAL A 216 12.75 13.16 -12.10
C VAL A 216 12.75 12.68 -10.66
N LEU A 217 12.85 11.37 -10.46
CA LEU A 217 12.94 10.72 -9.14
C LEU A 217 14.33 10.07 -9.00
N VAL A 218 15.08 10.44 -7.97
CA VAL A 218 16.35 9.79 -7.61
C VAL A 218 16.19 9.17 -6.22
N ASN A 219 16.09 7.85 -6.20
CA ASN A 219 15.95 7.03 -5.00
C ASN A 219 17.11 6.04 -4.84
N GLY A 220 18.31 6.43 -5.27
CA GLY A 220 19.53 5.63 -5.19
C GLY A 220 20.49 5.95 -6.32
N GLY A 221 21.63 5.22 -6.34
CA GLY A 221 22.66 5.41 -7.37
C GLY A 221 23.43 6.72 -7.25
N ARG A 222 24.13 7.07 -8.34
CA ARG A 222 24.94 8.28 -8.43
C ARG A 222 24.64 9.07 -9.70
N VAL A 223 24.45 10.38 -9.57
CA VAL A 223 24.35 11.32 -10.71
C VAL A 223 25.55 12.26 -10.63
N SER A 224 26.47 12.15 -11.60
CA SER A 224 27.76 12.91 -11.56
C SER A 224 27.65 14.29 -12.18
N GLY A 225 26.68 14.55 -13.06
CA GLY A 225 26.44 15.85 -13.69
C GLY A 225 25.07 16.43 -13.33
N ASN A 226 24.51 17.22 -14.22
CA ASN A 226 23.33 18.02 -13.91
C ASN A 226 22.02 17.23 -13.99
N ILE A 227 21.05 17.67 -13.18
CA ILE A 227 19.64 17.24 -13.24
C ILE A 227 18.80 18.45 -13.63
N ILE A 228 18.04 18.35 -14.73
CA ILE A 228 17.18 19.42 -15.25
C ILE A 228 15.76 18.87 -15.38
N GLY A 229 14.78 19.52 -14.74
CA GLY A 229 13.37 19.11 -14.85
C GLY A 229 12.84 19.31 -16.25
N GLY A 230 12.97 20.52 -16.80
CA GLY A 230 12.59 20.86 -18.17
C GLY A 230 13.65 21.72 -18.85
N LEU A 231 14.09 21.31 -20.04
CA LEU A 231 15.07 22.03 -20.84
C LEU A 231 14.44 22.52 -22.14
N VAL A 232 14.54 23.83 -22.41
CA VAL A 232 14.08 24.42 -23.67
C VAL A 232 15.27 24.97 -24.46
N TYR A 233 15.26 24.67 -25.75
CA TYR A 233 16.18 25.25 -26.71
C TYR A 233 15.44 26.33 -27.49
N THR A 234 15.91 27.57 -27.41
CA THR A 234 15.28 28.69 -28.10
C THR A 234 16.27 29.26 -29.09
N SER A 235 15.96 29.16 -30.37
CA SER A 235 16.63 30.02 -31.33
C SER A 235 16.18 31.48 -31.11
N SER A 236 17.00 32.43 -31.48
CA SER A 236 16.78 33.88 -31.26
C SER A 236 15.42 34.47 -31.76
N THR A 237 14.58 33.65 -32.37
CA THR A 237 13.29 34.02 -32.94
C THR A 237 12.07 33.41 -32.24
N GLY A 238 12.26 32.42 -31.32
CA GLY A 238 11.16 31.73 -30.62
C GLY A 238 10.74 32.48 -29.35
N GLN A 239 9.61 33.16 -29.36
CA GLN A 239 9.04 33.78 -28.17
C GLN A 239 8.01 32.86 -27.51
N GLY A 240 7.97 32.81 -26.19
CA GLY A 240 6.96 32.12 -25.41
C GLY A 240 7.26 30.66 -25.03
N SER A 241 8.53 30.24 -25.10
CA SER A 241 8.92 28.90 -24.61
C SER A 241 8.72 28.75 -23.12
N THR A 242 8.32 27.55 -22.67
CA THR A 242 7.93 27.25 -21.29
C THR A 242 8.57 25.97 -20.79
N ALA A 243 8.94 25.98 -19.50
CA ALA A 243 9.34 24.77 -18.76
C ALA A 243 8.81 24.90 -17.33
N ARG A 244 7.56 24.50 -17.13
CA ARG A 244 6.80 24.72 -15.90
C ARG A 244 6.31 23.41 -15.27
N TYR A 245 6.01 23.49 -13.99
CA TYR A 245 5.44 22.35 -13.23
C TYR A 245 6.30 21.09 -13.30
N ASN A 246 7.63 21.25 -13.45
CA ASN A 246 8.55 20.14 -13.40
C ASN A 246 8.87 19.82 -11.93
N ALA A 247 9.00 18.52 -11.61
CA ALA A 247 9.32 18.06 -10.28
C ALA A 247 10.63 17.27 -10.26
N ILE A 248 11.53 17.62 -9.35
CA ILE A 248 12.73 16.82 -9.08
C ILE A 248 12.62 16.35 -7.63
N THR A 249 12.65 15.03 -7.44
CA THR A 249 12.51 14.40 -6.12
C THR A 249 13.78 13.61 -5.81
N LEU A 250 14.42 13.94 -4.69
CA LEU A 250 15.56 13.22 -4.15
C LEU A 250 15.14 12.51 -2.87
N VAL A 251 15.31 11.19 -2.83
CA VAL A 251 15.03 10.33 -1.66
C VAL A 251 16.35 9.78 -1.12
N GLN A 252 17.17 9.21 -2.00
CA GLN A 252 18.49 8.66 -1.72
C GLN A 252 19.40 8.88 -2.94
N GLY A 253 20.69 8.60 -2.79
CA GLY A 253 21.66 8.68 -3.88
C GLY A 253 22.64 9.86 -3.73
N GLN A 254 23.73 9.77 -4.49
CA GLN A 254 24.78 10.79 -4.53
C GLN A 254 24.57 11.70 -5.75
N ILE A 255 24.52 13.00 -5.53
CA ILE A 255 24.39 14.00 -6.59
C ILE A 255 25.62 14.91 -6.55
N ASP A 256 26.40 14.88 -7.60
CA ASP A 256 27.65 15.68 -7.67
C ASP A 256 27.49 16.96 -8.53
N GLY A 257 26.37 17.10 -9.24
CA GLY A 257 26.09 18.17 -10.18
C GLY A 257 25.20 19.30 -9.66
N GLN A 258 24.71 20.08 -10.61
CA GLN A 258 23.77 21.19 -10.40
C GLN A 258 22.33 20.70 -10.65
N ILE A 259 21.35 21.32 -10.00
CA ILE A 259 19.94 20.97 -10.15
C ILE A 259 19.13 22.20 -10.59
N TYR A 260 18.37 22.03 -11.68
CA TYR A 260 17.53 23.08 -12.25
C TYR A 260 16.09 22.59 -12.39
N GLY A 261 15.12 23.31 -11.85
CA GLY A 261 13.70 23.06 -12.11
C GLY A 261 13.35 23.24 -13.58
N SER A 262 13.93 24.28 -14.18
CA SER A 262 13.88 24.57 -15.60
C SER A 262 15.11 25.32 -16.07
N ALA A 263 15.50 25.09 -17.31
CA ALA A 263 16.64 25.78 -17.91
C ALA A 263 16.40 26.05 -19.41
N GLN A 264 17.16 26.98 -19.92
CA GLN A 264 17.23 27.28 -21.37
C GLN A 264 18.68 27.24 -21.85
N THR A 265 18.86 26.96 -23.13
CA THR A 265 20.14 27.07 -23.83
C THR A 265 19.89 27.40 -25.29
N ASP A 266 20.86 28.06 -25.92
CA ASP A 266 20.77 28.45 -27.33
C ASP A 266 21.24 27.33 -28.26
N SER A 267 22.03 26.38 -27.77
CA SER A 267 22.57 25.26 -28.56
C SER A 267 22.87 24.03 -27.67
N PRO A 268 22.78 22.82 -28.22
CA PRO A 268 23.23 21.62 -27.54
C PRO A 268 24.70 21.72 -27.09
N GLY A 269 24.95 21.37 -25.82
CA GLY A 269 26.31 21.37 -25.26
C GLY A 269 26.83 22.71 -24.74
N GLN A 270 26.03 23.79 -24.86
CA GLN A 270 26.35 25.06 -24.23
C GLN A 270 25.92 25.12 -22.76
N LEU A 271 26.40 26.15 -22.04
CA LEU A 271 25.99 26.42 -20.67
C LEU A 271 24.46 26.67 -20.60
N VAL A 272 23.79 25.98 -19.71
CA VAL A 272 22.36 26.19 -19.45
C VAL A 272 22.17 27.39 -18.52
N SER A 273 21.19 28.21 -18.82
CA SER A 273 20.76 29.29 -17.94
C SER A 273 19.45 28.95 -17.27
N PRO A 274 19.29 29.14 -15.94
CA PRO A 274 18.04 28.86 -15.25
C PRO A 274 16.95 29.83 -15.74
N LEU A 275 15.73 29.33 -15.86
CA LEU A 275 14.55 30.15 -16.06
C LEU A 275 14.04 30.73 -14.73
N PRO A 276 13.28 31.82 -14.71
CA PRO A 276 12.76 32.40 -13.48
C PRO A 276 11.93 31.37 -12.68
N ALA A 277 12.17 31.30 -11.37
CA ALA A 277 11.40 30.44 -10.47
C ALA A 277 9.96 30.91 -10.24
N ALA A 278 9.76 32.23 -10.15
CA ALA A 278 8.45 32.83 -9.90
C ALA A 278 7.43 32.48 -11.00
N GLY A 279 6.29 31.92 -10.61
CA GLY A 279 5.25 31.49 -11.54
C GLY A 279 5.57 30.25 -12.35
N SER A 280 6.72 29.60 -12.13
CA SER A 280 7.10 28.37 -12.85
C SER A 280 6.33 27.13 -12.39
N GLY A 281 5.93 27.07 -11.13
CA GLY A 281 5.35 25.85 -10.50
C GLY A 281 6.36 24.72 -10.31
N ASN A 282 7.64 24.90 -10.67
CA ASN A 282 8.66 23.87 -10.52
C ASN A 282 8.93 23.56 -9.03
N SER A 283 9.12 22.28 -8.69
CA SER A 283 9.37 21.84 -7.33
C SER A 283 10.63 21.00 -7.19
N LEU A 284 11.40 21.28 -6.13
CA LEU A 284 12.44 20.41 -5.60
C LEU A 284 11.91 19.76 -4.33
N ASN A 285 11.84 18.44 -4.32
CA ASN A 285 11.38 17.67 -3.18
C ASN A 285 12.56 16.89 -2.59
N LEU A 286 13.01 17.26 -1.39
CA LEU A 286 13.98 16.51 -0.62
C LEU A 286 13.22 15.65 0.40
N LEU A 287 13.03 14.38 0.06
CA LEU A 287 12.20 13.47 0.84
C LEU A 287 13.09 12.50 1.63
N GLY A 288 13.69 12.99 2.70
CA GLY A 288 14.66 12.22 3.48
C GLY A 288 16.08 12.25 2.92
N TRP A 289 16.34 12.99 1.87
CA TRP A 289 17.68 13.20 1.32
C TRP A 289 18.40 14.31 2.09
N GLN A 290 19.67 14.09 2.38
CA GLN A 290 20.55 15.05 3.03
C GLN A 290 21.88 15.13 2.28
N GLY A 291 22.39 16.33 2.04
CA GLY A 291 23.67 16.46 1.37
C GLY A 291 24.02 17.87 0.89
N THR A 292 25.02 17.92 -0.01
CA THR A 292 25.47 19.15 -0.65
C THR A 292 25.18 19.12 -2.14
N LEU A 293 24.58 20.17 -2.68
CA LEU A 293 24.37 20.39 -4.10
C LEU A 293 25.17 21.59 -4.57
N ARG A 294 25.87 21.51 -5.72
CA ARG A 294 26.71 22.59 -6.23
C ARG A 294 25.91 23.86 -6.49
N ARG A 295 24.72 23.71 -7.10
CA ARG A 295 23.79 24.79 -7.42
C ARG A 295 22.33 24.25 -7.47
N VAL A 296 21.39 25.05 -6.98
CA VAL A 296 19.94 24.81 -7.02
C VAL A 296 19.29 26.05 -7.56
N ALA A 297 18.60 25.97 -8.70
CA ALA A 297 17.99 27.14 -9.33
C ALA A 297 16.65 26.83 -10.03
N ALA A 298 15.85 27.85 -10.25
CA ALA A 298 14.57 27.80 -10.99
C ALA A 298 13.48 26.94 -10.34
N PHE A 299 13.40 26.91 -9.02
CA PHE A 299 12.35 26.26 -8.25
C PHE A 299 11.46 27.27 -7.54
N GLN A 300 10.16 27.17 -7.78
CA GLN A 300 9.15 27.93 -7.03
C GLN A 300 8.86 27.29 -5.67
N TYR A 301 8.99 25.98 -5.56
CA TYR A 301 8.72 25.25 -4.32
C TYR A 301 9.90 24.36 -3.93
N LEU A 302 10.34 24.50 -2.70
CA LEU A 302 11.32 23.64 -2.06
C LEU A 302 10.60 22.91 -0.92
N ASN A 303 10.24 21.66 -1.16
CA ASN A 303 9.51 20.81 -0.23
C ASN A 303 10.48 19.88 0.49
N LEU A 304 10.52 19.96 1.80
CA LEU A 304 11.56 19.34 2.63
C LEU A 304 10.91 18.37 3.62
N ALA A 305 11.33 17.09 3.60
CA ALA A 305 11.07 16.13 4.66
C ALA A 305 12.40 15.76 5.32
N LEU A 306 12.49 15.89 6.63
CA LEU A 306 13.70 15.59 7.38
C LEU A 306 14.00 14.08 7.31
N PRO A 307 15.28 13.66 7.06
CA PRO A 307 15.64 12.25 7.02
C PRO A 307 15.55 11.60 8.41
N ASN A 308 15.42 10.27 8.39
CA ASN A 308 15.52 9.48 9.60
C ASN A 308 16.92 9.65 10.24
N GLY A 309 16.95 9.86 11.55
CA GLY A 309 18.20 9.98 12.32
C GLY A 309 18.89 11.34 12.26
N MET A 310 18.31 12.34 11.61
CA MET A 310 18.83 13.72 11.66
C MET A 310 18.80 14.26 13.10
N ARG A 311 19.92 14.83 13.54
CA ARG A 311 20.11 15.33 14.92
C ARG A 311 19.98 16.84 14.99
N SER A 312 19.66 17.33 16.19
CA SER A 312 19.68 18.77 16.47
C SER A 312 21.06 19.36 16.15
N GLY A 313 21.08 20.42 15.34
CA GLY A 313 22.31 21.06 14.81
C GLY A 313 22.68 20.63 13.40
N ASP A 314 22.16 19.54 12.88
CA ASP A 314 22.47 19.05 11.53
C ASP A 314 21.88 19.98 10.45
N THR A 315 22.51 19.92 9.26
CA THR A 315 22.06 20.64 8.06
C THR A 315 21.49 19.64 7.05
N LEU A 316 20.28 19.89 6.52
CA LEU A 316 19.65 19.06 5.50
C LEU A 316 20.27 19.30 4.11
N LEU A 317 20.25 20.55 3.66
CA LEU A 317 20.81 20.96 2.36
C LEU A 317 21.88 22.01 2.51
N THR A 318 23.08 21.72 2.01
CA THR A 318 24.12 22.71 1.83
C THR A 318 24.24 23.09 0.36
N LEU A 319 24.21 24.39 0.05
CA LEU A 319 24.42 24.90 -1.29
C LEU A 319 25.92 25.14 -1.48
N GLY A 320 26.47 24.71 -2.60
CA GLY A 320 27.88 24.78 -2.94
C GLY A 320 28.31 26.17 -3.40
N ASN A 321 29.55 26.24 -3.84
CA ASN A 321 30.20 27.49 -4.25
C ASN A 321 29.78 28.01 -5.63
N GLU A 322 29.04 27.21 -6.40
CA GLU A 322 28.47 27.60 -7.70
C GLU A 322 27.10 28.27 -7.57
N GLN A 323 26.54 28.33 -6.34
CA GLN A 323 25.27 28.96 -6.05
C GLN A 323 25.31 30.47 -6.19
N GLU A 324 24.44 31.05 -7.00
CA GLU A 324 24.30 32.48 -7.18
C GLU A 324 23.18 33.06 -6.33
N ALA A 325 23.27 34.30 -5.90
CA ALA A 325 22.29 34.94 -5.02
C ALA A 325 20.86 34.98 -5.63
N GLY A 326 20.76 35.14 -6.96
CA GLY A 326 19.49 35.20 -7.69
C GLY A 326 18.80 33.85 -7.93
N ASP A 327 19.49 32.74 -7.77
CA ASP A 327 19.03 31.39 -8.15
C ASP A 327 17.75 30.96 -7.39
N LEU A 328 17.62 31.40 -6.15
CA LEU A 328 16.51 31.05 -5.25
C LEU A 328 15.42 32.15 -5.18
N GLN A 329 15.58 33.22 -5.95
CA GLN A 329 14.61 34.32 -5.94
C GLN A 329 13.23 33.88 -6.43
N GLY A 330 12.19 34.15 -5.64
CA GLY A 330 10.81 33.72 -5.93
C GLY A 330 10.50 32.29 -5.53
N GLY A 331 11.44 31.62 -4.86
CA GLY A 331 11.23 30.30 -4.27
C GLY A 331 10.55 30.38 -2.89
N THR A 332 9.84 29.31 -2.53
CA THR A 332 9.15 29.15 -1.23
C THR A 332 9.53 27.83 -0.59
N VAL A 333 9.98 27.88 0.66
CA VAL A 333 10.34 26.68 1.45
C VAL A 333 9.10 26.20 2.23
N ARG A 334 8.87 24.89 2.19
CA ARG A 334 7.85 24.17 2.97
C ARG A 334 8.46 22.94 3.62
N VAL A 335 8.17 22.73 4.90
CA VAL A 335 8.42 21.48 5.62
C VAL A 335 7.21 20.57 5.44
N LEU A 336 7.41 19.37 4.90
CA LEU A 336 6.36 18.37 4.72
C LEU A 336 6.21 17.47 5.95
N GLY A 337 7.31 17.30 6.72
CA GLY A 337 7.37 16.42 7.86
C GLY A 337 8.78 15.89 8.11
N ALA A 338 8.88 14.81 8.86
CA ALA A 338 10.10 14.06 9.09
C ALA A 338 9.84 12.57 8.86
N LEU A 339 10.84 11.84 8.36
CA LEU A 339 10.77 10.39 8.29
C LEU A 339 10.80 9.81 9.71
N GLY A 340 10.31 8.58 9.86
CA GLY A 340 10.25 7.85 11.12
C GLY A 340 11.59 7.74 11.84
N GLY A 341 11.60 7.07 12.99
CA GLY A 341 12.79 6.86 13.79
C GLY A 341 12.95 7.83 14.95
N GLN A 342 14.06 7.69 15.68
CA GLN A 342 14.26 8.29 17.00
C GLN A 342 14.70 9.76 16.94
N GLY A 343 14.45 10.48 18.03
CA GLY A 343 15.28 11.56 18.49
C GLY A 343 14.77 12.98 18.34
N MET A 344 13.59 13.26 17.76
CA MET A 344 13.07 14.63 17.72
C MET A 344 12.50 15.03 19.10
N ARG A 345 12.88 16.21 19.59
CA ARG A 345 12.42 16.78 20.87
C ARG A 345 12.00 18.23 20.70
N ILE A 346 11.14 18.70 21.59
CA ILE A 346 10.80 20.11 21.66
C ILE A 346 12.08 20.90 22.01
N GLY A 347 12.36 21.94 21.23
CA GLY A 347 13.57 22.76 21.35
C GLY A 347 14.70 22.37 20.40
N ASP A 348 14.59 21.23 19.71
CA ASP A 348 15.57 20.85 18.67
C ASP A 348 15.60 21.88 17.54
N ARG A 349 16.78 22.09 17.01
CA ARG A 349 17.05 23.04 15.93
C ARG A 349 17.73 22.34 14.77
N TYR A 350 17.19 22.49 13.58
CA TYR A 350 17.74 21.96 12.34
C TYR A 350 18.05 23.07 11.35
N THR A 351 19.11 22.98 10.60
CA THR A 351 19.34 23.87 9.46
C THR A 351 18.75 23.21 8.21
N LEU A 352 17.67 23.78 7.68
CA LEU A 352 17.00 23.23 6.49
C LEU A 352 17.82 23.46 5.22
N ILE A 353 18.29 24.69 5.02
CA ILE A 353 19.09 25.10 3.87
C ILE A 353 20.19 26.05 4.35
N ARG A 354 21.41 25.83 3.88
CA ARG A 354 22.56 26.74 4.14
C ARG A 354 23.26 27.05 2.83
N GLY A 355 23.53 28.32 2.59
CA GLY A 355 24.34 28.80 1.45
C GLY A 355 23.85 30.13 0.88
N THR A 356 24.50 30.58 -0.20
CA THR A 356 24.21 31.84 -0.86
C THR A 356 22.79 31.90 -1.39
N GLY A 357 22.10 33.04 -1.22
CA GLY A 357 20.77 33.29 -1.75
C GLY A 357 19.61 32.75 -0.89
N THR A 358 19.86 32.07 0.23
CA THR A 358 18.79 31.56 1.11
C THR A 358 17.89 32.67 1.65
N GLY A 359 18.42 33.88 1.85
CA GLY A 359 17.64 35.06 2.26
C GLY A 359 16.58 35.52 1.24
N ASN A 360 16.66 35.06 -0.01
CA ASN A 360 15.70 35.36 -1.07
C ASN A 360 14.49 34.41 -1.09
N LEU A 361 14.50 33.36 -0.26
CA LEU A 361 13.42 32.38 -0.16
C LEU A 361 12.31 32.90 0.76
N ALA A 362 11.07 32.77 0.32
CA ALA A 362 9.92 32.93 1.17
C ALA A 362 9.71 31.67 2.04
N LEU A 363 9.21 31.87 3.25
CA LEU A 363 8.80 30.79 4.14
C LEU A 363 7.30 30.57 4.01
N ARG A 364 6.87 29.33 3.75
CA ARG A 364 5.46 28.98 3.69
C ARG A 364 4.77 29.30 5.03
N ASP A 365 3.56 29.86 4.98
CA ASP A 365 2.74 30.20 6.13
C ASP A 365 3.46 31.08 7.17
N GLY A 366 4.32 32.01 6.68
CA GLY A 366 5.12 32.89 7.54
C GLY A 366 6.20 32.17 8.36
N GLY A 367 6.54 30.94 8.00
CA GLY A 367 7.52 30.10 8.69
C GLY A 367 6.92 29.23 9.80
N VAL A 368 5.62 29.21 9.96
CA VAL A 368 4.96 28.34 10.94
C VAL A 368 4.70 26.95 10.32
N VAL A 369 5.11 25.91 11.02
CA VAL A 369 4.85 24.52 10.69
C VAL A 369 3.84 23.98 11.69
N HIS A 370 2.70 23.53 11.22
CA HIS A 370 1.66 22.92 12.05
C HIS A 370 1.41 21.48 11.63
N ASP A 371 1.27 20.60 12.64
CA ASP A 371 0.82 19.23 12.48
C ASP A 371 1.59 18.46 11.41
N ALA A 372 2.88 18.76 11.26
CA ALA A 372 3.71 18.05 10.32
C ALA A 372 3.98 16.61 10.81
N PRO A 373 3.76 15.57 9.97
CA PRO A 373 3.94 14.21 10.40
C PRO A 373 5.42 13.89 10.61
N LYS A 374 5.72 13.18 11.71
CA LYS A 374 6.99 12.52 11.98
C LYS A 374 6.73 11.00 12.00
N GLY A 375 7.15 10.32 10.92
CA GLY A 375 6.71 8.96 10.65
C GLY A 375 5.19 8.87 10.56
N PHE A 376 4.60 7.84 11.13
CA PHE A 376 3.15 7.66 11.28
C PHE A 376 2.66 8.07 12.67
N ALA A 377 3.52 7.96 13.68
CA ALA A 377 3.09 7.98 15.07
C ALA A 377 3.02 9.36 15.68
N LEU A 378 3.78 10.33 15.20
CA LEU A 378 3.88 11.65 15.80
C LEU A 378 3.56 12.76 14.81
N LEU A 379 3.06 13.88 15.38
CA LEU A 379 2.92 15.17 14.69
C LEU A 379 3.79 16.18 15.42
N PHE A 380 4.45 17.07 14.68
CA PHE A 380 5.21 18.15 15.29
C PHE A 380 4.79 19.53 14.79
N ASP A 381 4.95 20.51 15.66
CA ASP A 381 4.88 21.92 15.33
C ASP A 381 6.28 22.50 15.30
N GLY A 382 6.50 23.50 14.47
CA GLY A 382 7.80 24.14 14.35
C GLY A 382 7.74 25.57 13.85
N SER A 383 8.85 26.28 14.01
CA SER A 383 9.03 27.65 13.50
C SER A 383 10.28 27.68 12.62
N MET A 384 10.10 28.09 11.37
CA MET A 384 11.21 28.38 10.44
C MET A 384 11.62 29.83 10.55
N GLN A 385 12.93 30.10 10.48
CA GLN A 385 13.49 31.44 10.49
C GLN A 385 14.66 31.54 9.51
N VAL A 386 14.78 32.70 8.86
CA VAL A 386 15.96 33.04 8.03
C VAL A 386 16.98 33.71 8.94
N ASP A 387 18.19 33.18 8.99
CA ASP A 387 19.31 33.71 9.72
C ASP A 387 20.55 33.80 8.80
N GLY A 388 20.82 35.00 8.30
CA GLY A 388 21.91 35.24 7.34
C GLY A 388 21.73 34.38 6.07
N ASN A 389 22.71 33.48 5.85
CA ASN A 389 22.73 32.54 4.72
C ASN A 389 22.18 31.15 5.10
N ALA A 390 21.24 31.06 6.07
CA ALA A 390 20.65 29.81 6.46
C ALA A 390 19.14 29.96 6.77
N ILE A 391 18.39 28.89 6.57
CA ILE A 391 17.02 28.72 7.05
C ILE A 391 17.04 27.65 8.13
N GLY A 392 16.69 28.04 9.34
CA GLY A 392 16.56 27.13 10.49
C GLY A 392 15.12 26.71 10.72
N LEU A 393 14.94 25.53 11.31
CA LEU A 393 13.68 25.02 11.86
C LEU A 393 13.89 24.74 13.36
N THR A 394 13.06 25.29 14.21
CA THR A 394 13.00 24.96 15.63
C THR A 394 11.72 24.21 15.93
N ILE A 395 11.80 23.08 16.60
CA ILE A 395 10.62 22.29 17.01
C ILE A 395 10.01 22.95 18.23
N THR A 396 8.72 23.30 18.15
CA THR A 396 7.98 24.01 19.21
C THR A 396 6.93 23.13 19.90
N GLY A 397 6.50 22.06 19.25
CA GLY A 397 5.53 21.09 19.79
C GLY A 397 5.75 19.69 19.23
N LEU A 398 5.36 18.69 20.03
CA LEU A 398 5.38 17.28 19.62
C LEU A 398 4.20 16.58 20.29
N ARG A 399 3.40 15.83 19.51
CA ARG A 399 2.22 15.11 19.99
C ARG A 399 1.97 13.85 19.21
N THR A 400 1.24 12.92 19.80
CA THR A 400 0.82 11.68 19.13
C THR A 400 -0.08 12.00 17.93
N ASN A 401 0.13 11.29 16.83
CA ASN A 401 -0.79 11.31 15.70
C ASN A 401 -2.06 10.53 16.07
N PRO A 402 -3.24 11.18 16.20
CA PRO A 402 -4.45 10.46 16.60
C PRO A 402 -4.88 9.38 15.59
N GLN A 403 -4.44 9.47 14.34
CA GLN A 403 -4.79 8.53 13.28
C GLN A 403 -4.25 7.11 13.49
N ILE A 404 -3.19 6.92 14.33
CA ILE A 404 -2.71 5.57 14.69
C ILE A 404 -3.69 4.80 15.58
N LYS A 405 -4.79 5.39 16.03
CA LYS A 405 -5.95 4.70 16.61
C LYS A 405 -6.43 3.55 15.71
N ALA A 406 -6.27 3.67 14.40
CA ALA A 406 -6.64 2.62 13.43
C ALA A 406 -5.92 1.27 13.68
N PHE A 407 -4.73 1.27 14.29
CA PHE A 407 -4.03 0.05 14.70
C PHE A 407 -4.81 -0.70 15.82
N ASN A 408 -5.38 0.05 16.76
CA ASN A 408 -6.22 -0.50 17.81
C ASN A 408 -7.58 -1.00 17.29
N GLN A 409 -8.14 -0.37 16.24
CA GLN A 409 -9.33 -0.87 15.57
C GLN A 409 -9.09 -2.27 14.94
N TYR A 410 -7.92 -2.46 14.33
CA TYR A 410 -7.56 -3.77 13.80
C TYR A 410 -7.43 -4.84 14.90
N ARG A 411 -6.85 -4.50 16.06
CA ARG A 411 -6.75 -5.41 17.22
C ARG A 411 -8.13 -5.80 17.76
N VAL A 412 -9.08 -4.86 17.80
CA VAL A 412 -10.50 -5.14 18.12
C VAL A 412 -11.10 -6.14 17.14
N ALA A 413 -10.87 -5.98 15.83
CA ALA A 413 -11.37 -6.91 14.84
C ALA A 413 -10.77 -8.33 14.97
N GLN A 414 -9.49 -8.44 15.37
CA GLN A 414 -8.88 -9.73 15.67
C GLN A 414 -9.55 -10.41 16.87
N MET A 415 -9.77 -9.68 17.97
CA MET A 415 -10.44 -10.21 19.15
C MET A 415 -11.89 -10.60 18.84
N ALA A 416 -12.61 -9.81 18.05
CA ALA A 416 -13.96 -10.13 17.59
C ALA A 416 -14.02 -11.47 16.84
N ALA A 417 -13.01 -11.79 16.01
CA ALA A 417 -12.92 -13.09 15.34
C ALA A 417 -12.71 -14.25 16.35
N LEU A 418 -11.88 -14.05 17.38
CA LEU A 418 -11.70 -15.04 18.44
C LEU A 418 -12.98 -15.27 19.27
N ASP A 419 -13.72 -14.19 19.56
CA ASP A 419 -14.99 -14.26 20.29
C ASP A 419 -16.07 -15.00 19.48
N ARG A 420 -16.13 -14.80 18.14
CA ARG A 420 -17.01 -15.59 17.27
C ARG A 420 -16.70 -17.08 17.34
N GLY A 421 -15.39 -17.45 17.31
CA GLY A 421 -14.97 -18.82 17.48
C GLY A 421 -15.38 -19.40 18.83
N ALA A 422 -15.22 -18.65 19.93
CA ALA A 422 -15.62 -19.07 21.28
C ALA A 422 -17.15 -19.33 21.35
N ARG A 423 -17.96 -18.43 20.78
CA ARG A 423 -19.42 -18.59 20.70
C ARG A 423 -19.83 -19.80 19.84
N LEU A 424 -19.12 -20.08 18.73
CA LEU A 424 -19.33 -21.26 17.91
C LEU A 424 -19.09 -22.55 18.71
N VAL A 425 -17.97 -22.61 19.45
CA VAL A 425 -17.61 -23.80 20.24
C VAL A 425 -18.59 -24.02 21.39
N GLU A 426 -18.90 -22.98 22.20
CA GLU A 426 -19.82 -23.06 23.35
C GLU A 426 -21.24 -23.38 22.94
N GLY A 427 -21.69 -22.85 21.82
CA GLY A 427 -23.06 -23.00 21.33
C GLY A 427 -23.22 -24.21 20.42
N THR A 428 -22.92 -24.01 19.15
CA THR A 428 -23.25 -24.97 18.08
C THR A 428 -22.40 -26.23 18.15
N ALA A 429 -21.09 -26.13 18.37
CA ALA A 429 -20.21 -27.30 18.36
C ALA A 429 -20.48 -28.21 19.57
N LEU A 430 -20.66 -27.64 20.75
CA LEU A 430 -20.95 -28.41 21.97
C LEU A 430 -22.32 -29.13 21.88
N GLU A 431 -23.32 -28.46 21.33
CA GLU A 431 -24.65 -29.10 21.12
C GLU A 431 -24.61 -30.21 20.06
N GLN A 432 -23.76 -30.03 19.01
CA GLN A 432 -23.47 -31.08 18.05
C GLN A 432 -22.84 -32.31 18.70
N ALA A 433 -21.80 -32.07 19.49
CA ALA A 433 -21.08 -33.11 20.20
C ALA A 433 -22.02 -33.90 21.13
N ARG A 434 -22.92 -33.18 21.84
CA ARG A 434 -23.95 -33.78 22.71
C ARG A 434 -24.91 -34.69 21.95
N LYS A 435 -25.42 -34.22 20.81
CA LYS A 435 -26.36 -35.03 20.00
C LYS A 435 -25.67 -36.23 19.37
N ALA A 436 -24.47 -36.04 18.82
CA ALA A 436 -23.73 -37.13 18.19
C ALA A 436 -23.33 -38.23 19.19
N ALA A 437 -23.02 -37.88 20.44
CA ALA A 437 -22.61 -38.82 21.49
C ALA A 437 -23.80 -39.41 22.29
N ALA A 438 -25.02 -38.92 22.08
CA ALA A 438 -26.21 -39.39 22.84
C ALA A 438 -26.48 -40.86 22.56
N GLY A 439 -26.52 -41.68 23.65
CA GLY A 439 -26.80 -43.11 23.55
C GLY A 439 -25.65 -43.94 22.92
N GLN A 440 -24.51 -43.36 22.59
CA GLN A 440 -23.37 -44.02 21.99
C GLN A 440 -22.27 -44.29 23.04
N ASP A 441 -21.76 -45.51 23.11
CA ASP A 441 -20.67 -45.88 24.00
C ASP A 441 -19.29 -45.77 23.32
N ALA A 442 -19.14 -44.84 22.37
CA ALA A 442 -17.95 -44.58 21.58
C ALA A 442 -17.67 -43.08 21.45
N TRP A 443 -16.44 -42.77 20.99
CA TRP A 443 -16.09 -41.41 20.59
C TRP A 443 -16.75 -41.12 19.23
N MET A 444 -17.61 -40.11 19.20
CA MET A 444 -18.37 -39.72 18.01
C MET A 444 -17.83 -38.43 17.41
N PRO A 445 -17.69 -38.36 16.09
CA PRO A 445 -17.27 -37.14 15.41
C PRO A 445 -18.37 -36.09 15.42
N PHE A 446 -17.97 -34.82 15.48
CA PHE A 446 -18.86 -33.68 15.30
C PHE A 446 -18.16 -32.57 14.50
N ALA A 447 -18.94 -31.73 13.85
CA ALA A 447 -18.48 -30.53 13.17
C ALA A 447 -19.54 -29.44 13.24
N ALA A 448 -19.09 -28.18 13.34
CA ALA A 448 -19.94 -27.01 13.32
C ALA A 448 -19.29 -25.92 12.49
N ILE A 449 -20.09 -25.15 11.77
CA ILE A 449 -19.66 -24.05 10.93
C ILE A 449 -20.56 -22.83 11.20
N HIS A 450 -19.93 -21.68 11.23
CA HIS A 450 -20.60 -20.37 11.33
C HIS A 450 -20.01 -19.41 10.30
N GLY A 451 -20.82 -18.57 9.70
CA GLY A 451 -20.40 -17.49 8.82
C GLY A 451 -21.22 -16.25 9.02
N GLY A 452 -20.60 -15.09 8.96
CA GLY A 452 -21.31 -13.85 9.16
C GLY A 452 -20.43 -12.59 9.10
N THR A 453 -21.09 -11.46 9.31
CA THR A 453 -20.44 -10.15 9.48
C THR A 453 -20.65 -9.65 10.88
N GLU A 454 -19.64 -8.99 11.42
CA GLU A 454 -19.66 -8.42 12.77
C GLU A 454 -18.94 -7.08 12.76
N ARG A 455 -19.54 -6.07 13.41
CA ARG A 455 -19.01 -4.72 13.54
C ARG A 455 -19.05 -4.29 14.99
N TYR A 456 -17.94 -3.71 15.43
CA TYR A 456 -17.84 -2.97 16.69
C TYR A 456 -17.69 -1.50 16.38
N GLY A 457 -18.56 -0.66 16.93
CA GLY A 457 -18.60 0.79 16.69
C GLY A 457 -18.50 1.56 18.00
N ASN A 458 -17.34 2.25 18.20
CA ASN A 458 -17.13 3.27 19.22
C ASN A 458 -16.18 4.32 18.63
N ASP A 459 -16.67 5.52 18.30
CA ASP A 459 -15.91 6.61 17.68
C ASP A 459 -15.08 6.17 16.44
N GLY A 460 -15.73 5.47 15.53
CA GLY A 460 -15.18 4.74 14.42
C GLY A 460 -15.74 3.32 14.42
N TRP A 461 -15.27 2.46 13.55
CA TRP A 461 -15.70 1.06 13.54
C TRP A 461 -14.61 0.10 13.05
N ALA A 462 -14.68 -1.12 13.56
CA ALA A 462 -13.96 -2.29 13.06
C ALA A 462 -14.98 -3.34 12.65
N ASP A 463 -14.94 -3.80 11.41
CA ASP A 463 -15.80 -4.89 10.95
C ASP A 463 -14.98 -6.09 10.46
N GLY A 464 -15.62 -7.25 10.52
CA GLY A 464 -15.09 -8.50 10.02
C GLY A 464 -16.17 -9.34 9.37
N THR A 465 -15.89 -9.81 8.16
CA THR A 465 -16.73 -10.80 7.48
C THR A 465 -15.95 -12.09 7.36
N GLY A 466 -16.46 -13.16 7.94
CA GLY A 466 -15.68 -14.39 8.07
C GLY A 466 -16.45 -15.67 8.18
N LEU A 467 -15.68 -16.74 8.30
CA LEU A 467 -16.10 -18.12 8.46
C LEU A 467 -15.31 -18.77 9.60
N GLU A 468 -16.01 -19.44 10.49
CA GLU A 468 -15.45 -20.21 11.59
C GLU A 468 -15.88 -21.69 11.49
N LEU A 469 -14.96 -22.58 11.82
CA LEU A 469 -15.14 -24.02 11.84
C LEU A 469 -14.66 -24.59 13.18
N ALA A 470 -15.42 -25.51 13.76
CA ALA A 470 -14.97 -26.38 14.86
C ALA A 470 -15.31 -27.83 14.52
N ALA A 471 -14.35 -28.73 14.68
CA ALA A 471 -14.55 -30.16 14.43
C ALA A 471 -13.77 -31.00 15.45
N GLY A 472 -14.31 -32.13 15.86
CA GLY A 472 -13.69 -32.93 16.90
C GLY A 472 -14.36 -34.27 17.17
N LEU A 473 -14.01 -34.83 18.32
CA LEU A 473 -14.57 -36.06 18.84
C LEU A 473 -15.14 -35.83 20.24
N ALA A 474 -16.28 -36.43 20.54
CA ALA A 474 -16.91 -36.35 21.85
C ALA A 474 -17.47 -37.70 22.27
N ARG A 475 -17.58 -37.94 23.59
CA ARG A 475 -18.20 -39.12 24.18
C ARG A 475 -19.07 -38.71 25.36
N SER A 476 -20.21 -39.35 25.49
CA SER A 476 -21.14 -39.21 26.62
C SER A 476 -20.96 -40.36 27.58
N PHE A 477 -21.01 -40.05 28.87
CA PHE A 477 -20.97 -41.01 29.98
C PHE A 477 -22.23 -40.85 30.80
N THR A 478 -23.08 -41.84 30.75
CA THR A 478 -24.37 -41.86 31.49
C THR A 478 -24.14 -42.32 32.91
N GLY A 479 -24.65 -41.56 33.90
CA GLY A 479 -24.61 -41.86 35.31
C GLY A 479 -25.96 -41.75 35.98
N GLU A 480 -26.06 -42.18 37.24
CA GLU A 480 -27.33 -42.12 37.99
C GLU A 480 -27.88 -40.69 38.19
N ALA A 481 -27.00 -39.70 38.31
CA ALA A 481 -27.36 -38.30 38.51
C ALA A 481 -27.57 -37.54 37.19
N GLY A 482 -26.95 -37.98 36.13
CA GLY A 482 -26.97 -37.26 34.84
C GLY A 482 -25.93 -37.74 33.87
N ASP A 483 -25.86 -37.08 32.71
CA ASP A 483 -24.96 -37.40 31.61
C ASP A 483 -23.80 -36.41 31.52
N LEU A 484 -22.58 -36.95 31.49
CA LEU A 484 -21.35 -36.15 31.28
C LEU A 484 -20.83 -36.31 29.87
N LEU A 485 -20.81 -35.23 29.08
CA LEU A 485 -20.15 -35.15 27.79
C LEU A 485 -18.69 -34.63 28.00
N LEU A 486 -17.74 -35.31 27.37
CA LEU A 486 -16.37 -34.84 27.19
C LEU A 486 -16.05 -34.79 25.69
N GLY A 487 -15.37 -33.73 25.25
CA GLY A 487 -14.97 -33.56 23.86
C GLY A 487 -13.63 -32.87 23.71
N ALA A 488 -12.97 -33.17 22.60
CA ALA A 488 -11.80 -32.44 22.13
C ALA A 488 -12.04 -31.98 20.70
N PHE A 489 -11.55 -30.79 20.36
CA PHE A 489 -11.80 -30.17 19.07
C PHE A 489 -10.58 -29.44 18.52
N PHE A 490 -10.58 -29.29 17.20
CA PHE A 490 -9.80 -28.35 16.42
C PHE A 490 -10.72 -27.21 15.98
N GLU A 491 -10.19 -26.00 15.93
CA GLU A 491 -10.90 -24.84 15.40
C GLU A 491 -10.06 -24.08 14.37
N TYR A 492 -10.77 -23.47 13.44
CA TYR A 492 -10.22 -22.62 12.42
C TYR A 492 -11.17 -21.47 12.13
N GLY A 493 -10.64 -20.27 11.97
CA GLY A 493 -11.42 -19.12 11.53
C GLY A 493 -10.63 -18.23 10.59
N GLN A 494 -11.35 -17.57 9.69
CA GLN A 494 -10.82 -16.55 8.81
C GLN A 494 -11.82 -15.42 8.61
N ALA A 495 -11.32 -14.18 8.54
CA ALA A 495 -12.16 -13.03 8.21
C ALA A 495 -11.38 -11.98 7.41
N SER A 496 -12.10 -11.29 6.52
CA SER A 496 -11.67 -10.02 5.94
C SER A 496 -12.07 -8.90 6.88
N ILE A 497 -11.16 -7.98 7.14
CA ILE A 497 -11.33 -6.89 8.10
C ILE A 497 -11.38 -5.55 7.38
N GLY A 498 -12.30 -4.69 7.79
CA GLY A 498 -12.34 -3.27 7.49
C GLY A 498 -12.26 -2.45 8.78
N THR A 499 -11.54 -1.34 8.74
CA THR A 499 -11.50 -0.36 9.82
C THR A 499 -11.77 1.03 9.28
N ARG A 500 -12.45 1.87 10.07
CA ARG A 500 -12.63 3.27 9.73
C ARG A 500 -12.71 4.11 11.00
N ASP A 501 -11.97 5.19 10.99
CA ASP A 501 -12.02 6.23 12.00
C ASP A 501 -12.25 7.58 11.32
N ASP A 502 -13.17 8.37 11.87
CA ASP A 502 -13.50 9.70 11.36
C ASP A 502 -12.66 10.74 12.12
N PHE A 503 -11.80 11.48 11.40
CA PHE A 503 -11.00 12.56 11.95
C PHE A 503 -11.34 13.89 11.27
N PHE A 504 -11.10 14.99 11.96
CA PHE A 504 -11.34 16.35 11.40
C PHE A 504 -10.58 16.58 10.08
N VAL A 505 -9.42 15.93 9.89
CA VAL A 505 -8.56 16.11 8.71
C VAL A 505 -8.95 15.15 7.57
N GLY A 506 -9.85 14.20 7.81
CA GLY A 506 -10.30 13.18 6.87
C GLY A 506 -10.37 11.80 7.54
N ASP A 507 -11.15 10.93 6.96
CA ASP A 507 -11.32 9.56 7.45
C ASP A 507 -10.05 8.74 7.24
N VAL A 508 -9.77 7.83 8.17
CA VAL A 508 -8.73 6.81 8.04
C VAL A 508 -9.40 5.47 7.85
N CYS A 509 -9.29 4.92 6.66
CA CYS A 509 -9.78 3.59 6.31
C CYS A 509 -8.60 2.61 6.23
N GLY A 510 -8.81 1.41 6.76
CA GLY A 510 -7.84 0.32 6.65
C GLY A 510 -8.52 -0.96 6.24
N THR A 511 -7.77 -1.84 5.60
CA THR A 511 -8.21 -3.17 5.19
C THR A 511 -7.19 -4.21 5.59
N GLY A 512 -7.66 -5.41 5.88
CA GLY A 512 -6.77 -6.49 6.28
C GLY A 512 -7.46 -7.83 6.31
N SER A 513 -6.76 -8.81 6.81
CA SER A 513 -7.30 -10.15 7.03
C SER A 513 -6.86 -10.70 8.38
N VAL A 514 -7.61 -11.67 8.87
CA VAL A 514 -7.24 -12.44 10.06
C VAL A 514 -7.53 -13.91 9.82
N ARG A 515 -6.66 -14.78 10.33
CA ARG A 515 -6.83 -16.23 10.37
C ARG A 515 -6.35 -16.74 11.71
N TYR A 516 -7.13 -17.62 12.31
CA TYR A 516 -6.66 -18.32 13.52
C TYR A 516 -6.86 -19.82 13.36
N ALA A 517 -6.03 -20.59 14.04
CA ALA A 517 -6.12 -22.03 14.14
C ALA A 517 -5.71 -22.46 15.55
N GLY A 518 -6.43 -23.42 16.08
CA GLY A 518 -6.20 -23.89 17.43
C GLY A 518 -6.96 -25.15 17.75
N GLY A 519 -7.05 -25.46 19.01
CA GLY A 519 -7.80 -26.57 19.50
C GLY A 519 -8.12 -26.44 20.98
N GLY A 520 -8.89 -27.36 21.49
CA GLY A 520 -9.33 -27.31 22.86
C GLY A 520 -10.06 -28.55 23.34
N VAL A 521 -10.55 -28.43 24.57
CA VAL A 521 -11.39 -29.43 25.20
C VAL A 521 -12.67 -28.79 25.70
N MET A 522 -13.74 -29.55 25.73
CA MET A 522 -15.04 -29.08 26.20
C MET A 522 -15.75 -30.17 26.99
N SER A 523 -16.58 -29.75 27.90
CA SER A 523 -17.41 -30.64 28.72
C SER A 523 -18.78 -30.05 28.94
N ARG A 524 -19.76 -30.93 29.15
CA ARG A 524 -21.10 -30.56 29.57
C ARG A 524 -21.64 -31.67 30.49
N PHE A 525 -22.29 -31.26 31.56
CA PHE A 525 -23.00 -32.17 32.48
C PHE A 525 -24.45 -31.79 32.52
N ASP A 526 -25.33 -32.71 32.09
CA ASP A 526 -26.78 -32.57 32.11
C ASP A 526 -27.37 -33.36 33.27
N LEU A 527 -28.08 -32.71 34.21
CA LEU A 527 -28.78 -33.35 35.30
C LEU A 527 -30.10 -33.95 34.73
N THR A 528 -30.20 -35.29 34.77
CA THR A 528 -31.34 -36.05 34.24
C THR A 528 -32.31 -36.56 35.32
N SER A 529 -31.91 -36.47 36.60
CA SER A 529 -32.68 -36.95 37.73
C SER A 529 -32.85 -35.90 38.83
N GLY A 530 -33.89 -36.07 39.68
CA GLY A 530 -34.16 -35.23 40.86
C GLY A 530 -34.91 -33.93 40.56
N LEU A 531 -35.02 -33.06 41.56
CA LEU A 531 -35.76 -31.79 41.52
C LEU A 531 -35.16 -30.77 40.54
N LEU A 532 -33.88 -30.91 40.19
CA LEU A 532 -33.16 -30.02 39.30
C LEU A 532 -32.94 -30.66 37.90
N SER A 533 -33.72 -31.70 37.56
CA SER A 533 -33.65 -32.28 36.22
C SER A 533 -33.87 -31.21 35.14
N GLY A 534 -33.03 -31.22 34.14
CA GLY A 534 -32.96 -30.16 33.10
C GLY A 534 -31.91 -29.08 33.35
N LEU A 535 -31.33 -29.00 34.58
CA LEU A 535 -30.16 -28.13 34.80
C LEU A 535 -28.92 -28.72 34.11
N TYR A 536 -28.11 -27.86 33.50
CA TYR A 536 -26.82 -28.27 32.93
C TYR A 536 -25.73 -27.24 33.20
N ALA A 537 -24.52 -27.75 33.25
CA ALA A 537 -23.29 -26.93 33.32
C ALA A 537 -22.37 -27.30 32.16
N GLN A 538 -21.72 -26.32 31.58
CA GLN A 538 -20.77 -26.53 30.49
C GLN A 538 -19.51 -25.68 30.66
N ALA A 539 -18.38 -26.19 30.18
CA ALA A 539 -17.11 -25.48 30.22
C ALA A 539 -16.18 -25.95 29.11
N GLY A 540 -15.24 -25.12 28.74
CA GLY A 540 -14.20 -25.50 27.78
C GLY A 540 -13.02 -24.58 27.82
N LEU A 541 -11.91 -25.11 27.33
CA LEU A 541 -10.64 -24.42 27.17
C LEU A 541 -10.21 -24.46 25.71
N ARG A 542 -9.62 -23.40 25.23
CA ARG A 542 -9.14 -23.27 23.85
C ARG A 542 -7.79 -22.54 23.82
N LEU A 543 -6.95 -22.90 22.85
CA LEU A 543 -5.66 -22.27 22.63
C LEU A 543 -5.24 -22.43 21.19
N GLY A 544 -4.47 -21.48 20.68
CA GLY A 544 -4.00 -21.51 19.30
C GLY A 544 -3.18 -20.30 18.92
N GLN A 545 -3.12 -20.06 17.63
CA GLN A 545 -2.40 -18.95 17.03
C GLN A 545 -3.31 -18.16 16.11
N ILE A 546 -3.19 -16.84 16.17
CA ILE A 546 -3.88 -15.88 15.31
C ILE A 546 -2.86 -15.11 14.51
N ASN A 547 -3.06 -15.04 13.20
CA ASN A 547 -2.23 -14.33 12.24
C ASN A 547 -3.10 -13.38 11.45
N GLY A 548 -2.53 -12.29 10.99
CA GLY A 548 -3.23 -11.38 10.10
C GLY A 548 -2.34 -10.27 9.57
N ASP A 549 -2.89 -9.53 8.64
CA ASP A 549 -2.29 -8.39 7.96
C ASP A 549 -3.25 -7.19 8.00
N TRP A 550 -2.69 -6.00 7.95
CA TRP A 550 -3.46 -4.76 7.85
C TRP A 550 -2.70 -3.69 7.10
N GLN A 551 -3.42 -2.87 6.33
CA GLN A 551 -2.84 -1.75 5.59
C GLN A 551 -3.79 -0.57 5.49
N SER A 552 -3.21 0.65 5.43
CA SER A 552 -3.91 1.92 5.16
C SER A 552 -3.00 2.91 4.43
N GLN A 553 -3.58 3.67 3.52
CA GLN A 553 -2.91 4.79 2.84
C GLN A 553 -3.33 6.16 3.39
N ASP A 554 -4.28 6.17 4.32
CA ASP A 554 -4.92 7.39 4.81
C ASP A 554 -4.21 7.98 6.04
N ILE A 555 -3.33 7.22 6.72
CA ILE A 555 -2.56 7.74 7.85
C ILE A 555 -1.53 8.74 7.33
N ALA A 556 -1.58 9.96 7.87
CA ALA A 556 -0.67 11.01 7.47
C ALA A 556 0.79 10.63 7.73
N SER A 557 1.62 10.72 6.70
CA SER A 557 3.07 10.57 6.76
C SER A 557 3.75 11.58 5.85
N ALA A 558 5.03 11.89 6.10
CA ALA A 558 5.79 12.88 5.33
C ALA A 558 5.89 12.53 3.83
N LEU A 559 5.81 11.24 3.48
CA LEU A 559 5.93 10.72 2.12
C LEU A 559 4.63 10.14 1.56
N GLN A 560 3.50 10.28 2.25
CA GLN A 560 2.23 9.63 1.88
C GLN A 560 2.40 8.10 1.70
N GLN A 561 3.14 7.49 2.60
CA GLN A 561 3.44 6.06 2.57
C GLN A 561 2.24 5.26 3.06
N THR A 562 2.13 4.02 2.59
CA THR A 562 1.18 3.05 3.14
C THR A 562 1.69 2.56 4.48
N ALA A 563 0.86 2.65 5.52
CA ALA A 563 1.10 1.95 6.77
C ALA A 563 0.64 0.50 6.59
N ASP A 564 1.56 -0.46 6.70
CA ASP A 564 1.29 -1.88 6.56
C ASP A 564 2.08 -2.68 7.60
N PHE A 565 1.45 -3.73 8.11
CA PHE A 565 2.09 -4.65 9.05
C PHE A 565 1.39 -6.00 9.10
N ASP A 566 2.15 -7.02 9.51
CA ASP A 566 1.67 -8.37 9.80
C ASP A 566 1.69 -8.63 11.30
N THR A 567 0.77 -9.48 11.77
CA THR A 567 0.71 -9.94 13.15
C THR A 567 0.68 -11.45 13.25
N SER A 568 1.30 -12.00 14.31
CA SER A 568 1.29 -13.42 14.63
C SER A 568 1.44 -13.60 16.15
N THR A 569 0.34 -13.93 16.83
CA THR A 569 0.31 -14.03 18.30
C THR A 569 -0.42 -15.29 18.75
N ALA A 570 -0.09 -15.78 19.95
CA ALA A 570 -0.88 -16.83 20.59
C ALA A 570 -2.19 -16.26 21.15
N TYR A 571 -3.19 -17.13 21.26
CA TYR A 571 -4.41 -16.84 22.00
C TYR A 571 -4.79 -17.99 22.91
N TYR A 572 -5.48 -17.66 24.01
CA TYR A 572 -6.02 -18.58 24.99
C TYR A 572 -7.45 -18.18 25.29
N GLY A 573 -8.32 -19.14 25.53
CA GLY A 573 -9.69 -18.84 25.86
C GLY A 573 -10.30 -19.90 26.78
N LEU A 574 -11.26 -19.46 27.57
CA LEU A 574 -12.12 -20.33 28.33
C LEU A 574 -13.58 -19.87 28.19
N PHE A 575 -14.48 -20.81 28.29
CA PHE A 575 -15.89 -20.52 28.50
C PHE A 575 -16.46 -21.37 29.63
N ALA A 576 -17.43 -20.83 30.35
CA ALA A 576 -18.21 -21.53 31.35
C ALA A 576 -19.68 -21.09 31.27
N GLY A 577 -20.60 -22.02 31.36
CA GLY A 577 -22.02 -21.73 31.26
C GLY A 577 -22.88 -22.59 32.16
N LEU A 578 -23.99 -22.02 32.61
CA LEU A 578 -25.03 -22.69 33.35
C LEU A 578 -26.37 -22.48 32.61
N GLY A 579 -27.17 -23.51 32.45
CA GLY A 579 -28.45 -23.38 31.82
C GLY A 579 -29.49 -24.36 32.36
N TYR A 580 -30.71 -24.07 32.02
CA TYR A 580 -31.87 -24.89 32.43
C TYR A 580 -32.78 -25.12 31.25
N GLN A 581 -33.00 -26.39 30.90
CA GLN A 581 -33.97 -26.85 29.87
C GLN A 581 -35.25 -27.24 30.52
N TRP A 582 -36.26 -26.42 30.26
CA TRP A 582 -37.61 -26.67 30.77
C TRP A 582 -38.54 -27.16 29.65
N GLN A 583 -39.06 -28.38 29.78
CA GLN A 583 -40.10 -28.91 28.93
C GLN A 583 -41.45 -28.41 29.43
N ALA A 584 -41.92 -27.27 28.95
CA ALA A 584 -43.16 -26.63 29.41
C ALA A 584 -44.42 -27.41 28.98
N THR A 585 -44.37 -28.05 27.79
CA THR A 585 -45.38 -29.00 27.29
C THR A 585 -44.67 -30.08 26.48
N GLU A 586 -45.38 -31.12 26.04
CA GLU A 586 -44.83 -32.18 25.18
C GLU A 586 -44.15 -31.60 23.90
N ARG A 587 -44.59 -30.41 23.44
CA ARG A 587 -44.12 -29.77 22.21
C ARG A 587 -43.33 -28.51 22.42
N LEU A 588 -43.34 -27.90 23.62
CA LEU A 588 -42.74 -26.61 23.91
C LEU A 588 -41.57 -26.77 24.85
N ARG A 589 -40.36 -26.42 24.39
CA ARG A 589 -39.12 -26.40 25.16
C ARG A 589 -38.59 -24.99 25.30
N LEU A 590 -38.22 -24.63 26.51
CA LEU A 590 -37.50 -23.39 26.85
C LEU A 590 -36.09 -23.76 27.32
N ASP A 591 -35.09 -23.15 26.76
CA ASP A 591 -33.69 -23.29 27.14
C ASP A 591 -33.14 -21.92 27.52
N SER A 592 -32.90 -21.72 28.81
CA SER A 592 -32.36 -20.48 29.37
C SER A 592 -30.94 -20.72 29.85
N ARG A 593 -29.99 -19.86 29.47
CA ARG A 593 -28.58 -20.02 29.86
C ARG A 593 -27.88 -18.70 30.12
N ALA A 594 -26.87 -18.78 30.98
CA ALA A 594 -25.90 -17.74 31.22
C ALA A 594 -24.50 -18.32 30.89
N SER A 595 -23.77 -17.69 30.01
CA SER A 595 -22.42 -18.11 29.57
C SER A 595 -21.45 -16.97 29.72
N PHE A 596 -20.30 -17.27 30.29
CA PHE A 596 -19.16 -16.38 30.44
C PHE A 596 -18.04 -16.84 29.51
N PHE A 597 -17.41 -15.90 28.80
CA PHE A 597 -16.27 -16.13 27.92
C PHE A 597 -15.12 -15.24 28.37
N TRP A 598 -13.94 -15.81 28.41
CA TRP A 598 -12.70 -15.06 28.50
C TRP A 598 -11.79 -15.48 27.37
N ASN A 599 -11.33 -14.52 26.57
CA ASN A 599 -10.33 -14.71 25.53
C ASN A 599 -9.18 -13.75 25.79
N HIS A 600 -7.97 -14.27 25.68
CA HIS A 600 -6.71 -13.53 25.79
C HIS A 600 -5.94 -13.66 24.48
N GLN A 601 -5.41 -12.55 23.99
CA GLN A 601 -4.51 -12.49 22.87
C GLN A 601 -3.20 -11.85 23.32
N ASP A 602 -2.07 -12.53 23.08
CA ASP A 602 -0.74 -12.03 23.44
C ASP A 602 -0.42 -10.71 22.72
N GLY A 603 0.45 -9.92 23.33
CA GLY A 603 1.04 -8.73 22.74
C GLY A 603 2.10 -9.08 21.69
N GLN A 604 2.49 -8.07 20.91
CA GLN A 604 3.52 -8.21 19.87
C GLN A 604 4.22 -6.89 19.61
N ASP A 605 5.54 -6.93 19.46
CA ASP A 605 6.31 -5.82 18.92
C ASP A 605 6.31 -5.89 17.39
N ILE A 606 6.02 -4.77 16.73
CA ILE A 606 6.03 -4.64 15.27
C ILE A 606 6.82 -3.40 14.88
N SER A 607 7.38 -3.40 13.68
CA SER A 607 8.05 -2.22 13.10
C SER A 607 7.36 -1.80 11.80
N ILE A 608 6.89 -0.57 11.75
CA ILE A 608 6.26 0.03 10.59
C ILE A 608 7.16 1.17 10.11
N MET A 609 7.79 1.02 8.95
CA MET A 609 8.67 2.03 8.34
C MET A 609 9.77 2.55 9.29
N GLY A 610 10.31 1.67 10.16
CA GLY A 610 11.38 2.00 11.11
C GLY A 610 10.90 2.66 12.40
N GLU A 611 9.60 2.70 12.64
CA GLU A 611 9.01 3.04 13.93
C GLU A 611 8.55 1.76 14.64
N ASP A 612 8.94 1.60 15.92
CA ASP A 612 8.67 0.40 16.69
C ASP A 612 7.42 0.62 17.54
N PHE A 613 6.41 -0.21 17.31
CA PHE A 613 5.15 -0.22 18.03
C PHE A 613 5.04 -1.51 18.83
N ARG A 614 4.45 -1.40 19.99
CA ARG A 614 4.11 -2.53 20.85
C ARG A 614 2.60 -2.62 20.97
N PHE A 615 2.04 -3.69 20.48
CA PHE A 615 0.67 -4.07 20.78
C PHE A 615 0.64 -4.75 22.15
N ASP A 616 -0.09 -4.17 23.09
CA ASP A 616 -0.28 -4.78 24.40
C ASP A 616 -1.11 -6.06 24.30
N PRO A 617 -0.98 -7.00 25.25
CA PRO A 617 -1.93 -8.08 25.39
C PRO A 617 -3.37 -7.54 25.51
N MET A 618 -4.33 -8.27 24.96
CA MET A 618 -5.74 -7.87 24.97
C MET A 618 -6.60 -9.00 25.55
N ASP A 619 -7.47 -8.65 26.47
CA ASP A 619 -8.45 -9.54 27.08
C ASP A 619 -9.87 -9.15 26.66
N SER A 620 -10.72 -10.13 26.36
CA SER A 620 -12.17 -10.00 26.26
C SER A 620 -12.82 -10.80 27.37
N CYS A 621 -13.78 -10.19 28.07
CA CYS A 621 -14.54 -10.78 29.16
C CYS A 621 -16.03 -10.56 28.88
N LEU A 622 -16.67 -11.53 28.21
CA LEU A 622 -18.05 -11.43 27.71
C LEU A 622 -19.00 -12.29 28.57
N LEU A 623 -20.07 -11.68 29.05
CA LEU A 623 -21.21 -12.39 29.64
C LEU A 623 -22.39 -12.36 28.68
N ARG A 624 -22.97 -13.55 28.42
CA ARG A 624 -24.18 -13.70 27.60
C ARG A 624 -25.27 -14.37 28.42
N VAL A 625 -26.43 -13.75 28.55
CA VAL A 625 -27.62 -14.32 29.23
C VAL A 625 -28.76 -14.31 28.27
N GLY A 626 -29.37 -15.45 28.01
CA GLY A 626 -30.43 -15.55 27.03
C GLY A 626 -31.38 -16.73 27.21
N THR A 627 -32.39 -16.71 26.39
CA THR A 627 -33.40 -17.78 26.37
C THR A 627 -33.78 -18.09 24.93
N ARG A 628 -34.00 -19.39 24.65
CA ARG A 628 -34.45 -19.91 23.37
C ARG A 628 -35.71 -20.73 23.57
N LEU A 629 -36.71 -20.43 22.79
CA LEU A 629 -37.98 -21.15 22.72
C LEU A 629 -38.01 -22.02 21.46
N SER A 630 -38.26 -23.31 21.59
CA SER A 630 -38.42 -24.25 20.49
C SER A 630 -39.80 -24.90 20.58
N TYR A 631 -40.49 -25.00 19.44
CA TYR A 631 -41.83 -25.58 19.37
C TYR A 631 -41.91 -26.68 18.31
N GLU A 632 -42.21 -27.90 18.71
CA GLU A 632 -42.39 -29.03 17.78
C GLU A 632 -43.72 -28.92 17.07
N VAL A 633 -43.72 -28.53 15.80
CA VAL A 633 -44.90 -28.35 14.95
C VAL A 633 -45.46 -29.70 14.52
N PHE A 634 -44.59 -30.58 14.05
CA PHE A 634 -44.87 -31.98 13.74
C PHE A 634 -43.61 -32.80 14.04
N GLN A 635 -43.79 -34.12 14.07
CA GLN A 635 -42.77 -35.05 14.55
C GLN A 635 -41.37 -34.78 13.91
N GLY A 636 -40.44 -34.35 14.74
CA GLY A 636 -39.06 -34.05 14.34
C GLY A 636 -38.81 -32.67 13.68
N PHE A 637 -39.83 -31.82 13.54
CA PHE A 637 -39.63 -30.46 13.00
C PHE A 637 -39.94 -29.38 14.04
N SER A 638 -38.91 -28.64 14.44
CA SER A 638 -38.99 -27.66 15.52
C SER A 638 -38.39 -26.31 15.12
N PRO A 639 -39.18 -25.33 14.70
CA PRO A 639 -38.73 -23.94 14.65
C PRO A 639 -38.36 -23.43 16.04
N TYR A 640 -37.40 -22.51 16.11
CA TYR A 640 -37.04 -21.84 17.35
C TYR A 640 -36.79 -20.34 17.15
N ALA A 641 -36.99 -19.62 18.24
CA ALA A 641 -36.62 -18.22 18.35
C ALA A 641 -35.98 -17.95 19.72
N GLY A 642 -35.10 -16.99 19.81
CA GLY A 642 -34.43 -16.66 21.07
C GLY A 642 -33.95 -15.23 21.12
N VAL A 643 -33.72 -14.79 22.35
CA VAL A 643 -33.14 -13.49 22.66
C VAL A 643 -32.05 -13.67 23.71
N ALA A 644 -31.02 -12.87 23.62
CA ALA A 644 -29.97 -12.80 24.64
C ALA A 644 -29.51 -11.36 24.83
N TRP A 645 -29.00 -11.09 26.00
CA TRP A 645 -28.24 -9.91 26.34
C TRP A 645 -26.77 -10.30 26.47
N GLU A 646 -25.91 -9.50 25.90
CA GLU A 646 -24.46 -9.62 26.01
C GLU A 646 -23.88 -8.36 26.64
N HIS A 647 -22.89 -8.52 27.51
CA HIS A 647 -22.10 -7.42 28.07
C HIS A 647 -20.61 -7.77 27.99
N GLU A 648 -19.87 -6.92 27.29
CA GLU A 648 -18.39 -6.98 27.28
C GLU A 648 -17.84 -6.06 28.39
N PHE A 649 -17.08 -6.65 29.32
CA PHE A 649 -16.51 -5.95 30.49
C PHE A 649 -15.15 -5.33 30.19
N ASP A 650 -14.41 -5.83 29.20
CA ASP A 650 -13.07 -5.37 28.84
C ASP A 650 -12.95 -5.15 27.33
N GLY A 651 -12.13 -5.89 26.63
CA GLY A 651 -11.94 -5.78 25.18
C GLY A 651 -11.25 -4.49 24.75
N THR A 652 -10.29 -4.02 25.54
CA THR A 652 -9.57 -2.75 25.25
C THR A 652 -8.24 -3.00 24.57
N ALA A 653 -8.12 -2.56 23.32
CA ALA A 653 -6.87 -2.57 22.55
C ALA A 653 -6.03 -1.34 22.88
N ARG A 654 -4.72 -1.56 23.10
CA ARG A 654 -3.71 -0.53 23.37
C ARG A 654 -2.47 -0.79 22.52
N THR A 655 -1.89 0.31 22.05
CA THR A 655 -0.63 0.30 21.29
C THR A 655 0.26 1.39 21.83
N GLU A 656 1.48 1.03 22.23
CA GLU A 656 2.53 1.94 22.67
C GLU A 656 3.51 2.15 21.52
N LEU A 657 3.95 3.39 21.32
CA LEU A 657 5.11 3.72 20.50
C LEU A 657 6.38 3.51 21.34
N SER A 658 7.03 2.35 21.20
CA SER A 658 8.12 1.88 22.07
C SER A 658 9.30 2.85 22.15
N ASN A 659 9.59 3.57 21.04
CA ASN A 659 10.71 4.51 20.95
C ASN A 659 10.46 5.85 21.65
N HIS A 660 9.22 6.15 22.01
CA HIS A 660 8.83 7.46 22.56
C HIS A 660 8.06 7.36 23.89
N GLY A 661 7.65 6.15 24.30
CA GLY A 661 6.83 5.95 25.51
C GLY A 661 5.49 6.70 25.46
N VAL A 662 4.86 6.70 24.29
CA VAL A 662 3.60 7.41 24.02
C VAL A 662 2.59 6.42 23.50
N ASP A 663 1.38 6.48 24.06
CA ASP A 663 0.29 5.59 23.68
C ASP A 663 -0.51 6.12 22.49
N ALA A 664 -0.92 5.21 21.61
CA ALA A 664 -1.98 5.46 20.64
C ALA A 664 -3.34 5.55 21.36
N PRO A 665 -4.31 6.31 20.83
CA PRO A 665 -5.66 6.31 21.38
C PRO A 665 -6.23 4.88 21.43
N SER A 666 -6.66 4.43 22.63
CA SER A 666 -7.20 3.09 22.84
C SER A 666 -8.57 2.94 22.19
N VAL A 667 -8.92 1.69 21.84
CA VAL A 667 -10.25 1.31 21.31
C VAL A 667 -10.79 0.18 22.18
N SER A 668 -12.08 0.22 22.51
CA SER A 668 -12.69 -0.76 23.40
C SER A 668 -13.96 -1.36 22.79
N MET A 669 -14.14 -2.67 23.05
CA MET A 669 -15.36 -3.43 22.73
C MET A 669 -16.42 -3.36 23.84
N ARG A 670 -16.14 -2.65 24.96
CA ARG A 670 -17.00 -2.63 26.17
C ARG A 670 -18.39 -2.11 25.87
N GLY A 671 -19.37 -2.79 26.48
CA GLY A 671 -20.76 -2.35 26.48
C GLY A 671 -21.75 -3.47 26.20
N ASP A 672 -22.97 -3.06 25.98
CA ASP A 672 -24.15 -3.93 25.87
C ASP A 672 -24.54 -4.19 24.43
N SER A 673 -25.03 -5.40 24.19
CA SER A 673 -25.66 -5.77 22.92
C SER A 673 -26.87 -6.71 23.14
N ALA A 674 -27.91 -6.49 22.38
CA ALA A 674 -29.04 -7.40 22.30
C ALA A 674 -28.82 -8.38 21.13
N VAL A 675 -29.09 -9.64 21.36
CA VAL A 675 -28.91 -10.71 20.37
C VAL A 675 -30.28 -11.34 20.08
N PHE A 676 -30.56 -11.55 18.81
CA PHE A 676 -31.78 -12.18 18.32
C PHE A 676 -31.41 -13.42 17.52
N MET A 677 -32.10 -14.54 17.79
CA MET A 677 -31.86 -15.82 17.14
C MET A 677 -33.15 -16.34 16.54
N ALA A 678 -33.12 -16.95 15.39
CA ALA A 678 -34.20 -17.69 14.79
C ALA A 678 -33.67 -18.85 13.96
N GLY A 679 -34.40 -19.96 13.92
CA GLY A 679 -33.93 -21.10 13.12
C GLY A 679 -34.93 -22.25 13.10
N LEU A 680 -34.50 -23.34 12.48
CA LEU A 680 -35.27 -24.55 12.24
C LEU A 680 -34.41 -25.76 12.60
N GLN A 681 -34.96 -26.67 13.40
CA GLN A 681 -34.41 -27.99 13.69
C GLN A 681 -35.28 -29.05 13.02
N TRP A 682 -34.63 -29.97 12.33
CA TRP A 682 -35.31 -31.13 11.70
C TRP A 682 -34.59 -32.41 12.09
N ASP A 683 -35.24 -33.15 13.02
CA ASP A 683 -34.73 -34.37 13.65
C ASP A 683 -35.77 -35.52 13.45
N PRO A 684 -36.00 -36.03 12.21
CA PRO A 684 -37.03 -37.04 11.96
C PRO A 684 -36.66 -38.40 12.55
N HIS A 685 -37.62 -39.06 13.24
CA HIS A 685 -37.41 -40.30 13.99
C HIS A 685 -36.92 -41.50 13.18
N ASN A 686 -37.07 -41.47 11.86
CA ASN A 686 -36.65 -42.56 10.96
C ASN A 686 -35.57 -42.17 9.96
N SER A 687 -34.82 -41.12 10.23
CA SER A 687 -33.76 -40.65 9.36
C SER A 687 -32.41 -40.56 10.11
N SER A 688 -31.38 -41.02 9.49
CA SER A 688 -29.99 -40.80 9.97
C SER A 688 -29.50 -39.35 9.81
N LEU A 689 -30.32 -38.47 9.22
CA LEU A 689 -29.92 -37.09 8.94
C LEU A 689 -30.68 -36.11 9.83
N HIS A 690 -29.93 -35.35 10.62
CA HIS A 690 -30.44 -34.26 11.45
C HIS A 690 -29.91 -32.95 10.94
N VAL A 691 -30.77 -31.95 10.79
CA VAL A 691 -30.42 -30.62 10.23
C VAL A 691 -30.84 -29.53 11.21
N ASP A 692 -29.98 -28.58 11.46
CA ASP A 692 -30.29 -27.33 12.17
C ASP A 692 -29.74 -26.14 11.39
N LEU A 693 -30.63 -25.23 11.03
CA LEU A 693 -30.30 -23.99 10.34
C LEU A 693 -30.70 -22.82 11.23
N GLY A 694 -29.74 -21.96 11.56
CA GLY A 694 -29.99 -20.81 12.41
C GLY A 694 -29.45 -19.52 11.83
N LEU A 695 -30.12 -18.43 12.17
CA LEU A 695 -29.68 -17.07 11.95
C LEU A 695 -29.52 -16.37 13.30
N GLU A 696 -28.51 -15.60 13.45
CA GLU A 696 -28.26 -14.74 14.61
C GLU A 696 -27.95 -13.31 14.13
N GLY A 697 -28.55 -12.34 14.80
CA GLY A 697 -28.24 -10.93 14.62
C GLY A 697 -28.07 -10.23 15.96
N SER A 698 -27.25 -9.19 16.02
CA SER A 698 -27.08 -8.38 17.23
C SER A 698 -27.16 -6.89 16.92
N ALA A 699 -27.57 -6.14 17.96
CA ALA A 699 -27.64 -4.67 17.94
C ALA A 699 -27.13 -4.13 19.27
N GLY A 700 -26.33 -3.08 19.23
CA GLY A 700 -25.65 -2.46 20.37
C GLY A 700 -24.24 -2.06 20.01
N VAL A 701 -23.30 -2.25 20.93
CA VAL A 701 -21.87 -2.05 20.67
C VAL A 701 -21.37 -3.04 19.60
N ARG A 702 -21.85 -4.28 19.68
CA ARG A 702 -21.70 -5.29 18.64
C ARG A 702 -22.93 -5.29 17.73
N GLN A 703 -22.72 -5.12 16.44
CA GLN A 703 -23.72 -5.25 15.40
C GLN A 703 -23.30 -6.42 14.50
N SER A 704 -24.14 -7.44 14.38
CA SER A 704 -23.79 -8.61 13.59
C SER A 704 -25.01 -9.19 12.87
N ILE A 705 -24.73 -9.90 11.79
CA ILE A 705 -25.61 -10.85 11.17
C ILE A 705 -24.82 -12.07 10.74
N GLY A 706 -25.27 -13.24 11.13
CA GLY A 706 -24.60 -14.49 10.81
C GLY A 706 -25.57 -15.64 10.67
N GLY A 707 -25.11 -16.68 10.01
CA GLY A 707 -25.82 -17.94 9.84
C GLY A 707 -24.97 -19.11 10.31
N GLN A 708 -25.65 -20.11 10.87
CA GLN A 708 -25.04 -21.38 11.23
C GLN A 708 -25.80 -22.53 10.57
N ALA A 709 -25.06 -23.52 10.12
CA ALA A 709 -25.62 -24.74 9.58
C ALA A 709 -25.03 -25.95 10.31
N ARG A 710 -25.87 -26.92 10.57
CA ARG A 710 -25.52 -28.13 11.28
C ARG A 710 -26.08 -29.35 10.57
N LEU A 711 -25.24 -30.31 10.34
CA LEU A 711 -25.57 -31.60 9.77
C LEU A 711 -25.02 -32.71 10.66
N VAL A 712 -25.88 -33.60 11.14
CA VAL A 712 -25.48 -34.85 11.84
C VAL A 712 -25.96 -36.00 11.01
N TRP A 713 -25.07 -36.93 10.73
CA TRP A 713 -25.40 -38.18 10.07
C TRP A 713 -25.14 -39.34 11.05
N GLU A 714 -26.18 -40.05 11.44
CA GLU A 714 -26.06 -41.27 12.26
C GLU A 714 -25.84 -42.46 11.32
N PHE A 715 -24.78 -43.22 11.59
CA PHE A 715 -24.43 -44.41 10.80
C PHE A 715 -25.04 -45.70 11.37
#